data_148f49fae2c75a74d0d97f5b2d5c8edc
#
_entry.id   148f49fae2c75a74d0d97f5b2d5c8edc
#
_cell.length_a   1.000
_cell.length_b   1.000
_cell.length_c   1.000
_cell.angle_alpha   90.00
_cell.angle_beta   90.00
_cell.angle_gamma   90.00
#
_symmetry.space_group_name_H-M   'P 1'
#
loop_
_entity.id
_entity.type
_entity.pdbx_description
1 polymer ?
#
loop_
_entity_poly.entity_id
_entity_poly.type
_entity_poly.pdbx_seq_one_letter_code
_entity_poly.pdbx_strand_id
1 'polypeptide(L)'
;MRAPFRLAPALLAALPALVPAALVPATLVPTAAAHAAPAPLAPARPVHEYLALALSPDGKTLASIEGDPTPSGAVTIRSIVLRPTAGGPAQTVALPCGAVPECTPSSLTWSPDGKSLAFVLRSPGTHNHAILATDAMASPPHQLLSFNGTLVDLRYLPNGKLAVLATPDANKEVGAVQAGAAQVGVLGTDVHEQRIAVLDNGGLTFASPPNLFVYEYAALPDGGFVGTAAPGDGDNNWWVAKLMRFEPPGNATVLYAPTSPSQQIGDPQVSPDGKTVAFIAGIMSDFGPMGGDAFRLDLASGQVTNLTEGAHSTVRALSFSCAGTSLILTELAQQNAVIADLPLAGGQPATLYSTDQRLGAGWAGPAYVRACGAGITATVHQSFSSPPEIAVGLVGKWHDLTTINHGITFPVEAKSLTWTSDQYAVQGWLLLPHTATPPRPNLLQRYLPRFFPPPHPHLIPMITMVHGGPAWANMPAFIGPGLTRKFLDAGYAVLLPNPRGSYGQGEAFTRANIQDFGYGDLRDILHGVDAAEHAAPIDDKRLGLTGWSYGGYMTMWAVTQTNRFAAAVAGAGISNWQSYYGENGISAWMIPYFGASVYQNPAVYAKSSPITFITHVHTPTLEVVGERDIECPAPQTLEFWHALTDLGIPTQGVIYPGEGHGMHKPEHIEDFENRSLAWFQRWFANRT
;
A
#
# COMPACT_ATOMS: atom_id res chain seq x y z
N MET A 1 -19.99 -30.82 -55.67
CA MET A 1 -19.65 -31.94 -56.54
C MET A 1 -18.47 -32.67 -55.92
N ARG A 2 -18.68 -33.98 -55.70
CA ARG A 2 -17.74 -35.09 -55.44
C ARG A 2 -16.89 -35.08 -54.15
N ALA A 3 -17.32 -35.96 -53.30
CA ALA A 3 -16.67 -36.61 -52.20
C ALA A 3 -15.71 -37.76 -52.69
N PRO A 4 -15.28 -38.70 -51.87
CA PRO A 4 -14.12 -38.77 -50.97
C PRO A 4 -13.24 -40.01 -51.26
N PHE A 5 -12.13 -40.19 -50.60
CA PHE A 5 -11.47 -41.50 -50.54
C PHE A 5 -11.06 -41.86 -49.12
N ARG A 6 -11.64 -42.97 -48.67
CA ARG A 6 -11.23 -43.79 -47.52
C ARG A 6 -10.22 -44.83 -47.99
N LEU A 7 -9.28 -45.20 -47.12
CA LEU A 7 -8.80 -46.57 -46.98
C LEU A 7 -8.03 -46.78 -45.66
N ALA A 8 -8.48 -47.71 -44.86
CA ALA A 8 -7.82 -48.37 -43.70
C ALA A 8 -7.44 -49.81 -44.15
N PRO A 9 -6.98 -50.72 -43.26
CA PRO A 9 -5.72 -50.80 -42.52
C PRO A 9 -4.96 -52.12 -42.89
N ALA A 10 -3.73 -52.30 -42.44
CA ALA A 10 -3.11 -53.62 -42.43
C ALA A 10 -2.27 -53.82 -41.15
N LEU A 11 -2.72 -54.78 -40.35
CA LEU A 11 -1.95 -55.47 -39.30
C LEU A 11 -0.81 -56.28 -39.88
N LEU A 12 0.38 -56.23 -39.26
CA LEU A 12 1.29 -57.38 -39.27
C LEU A 12 2.01 -57.50 -37.93
N ALA A 13 1.80 -58.67 -37.29
CA ALA A 13 2.45 -59.09 -36.07
C ALA A 13 3.83 -59.72 -36.41
N ALA A 14 4.84 -59.49 -35.56
CA ALA A 14 6.02 -60.37 -35.49
C ALA A 14 6.57 -60.41 -34.06
N LEU A 15 6.83 -61.59 -33.61
CA LEU A 15 7.27 -62.08 -32.30
C LEU A 15 8.74 -61.71 -31.97
N PRO A 16 9.15 -61.84 -30.69
CA PRO A 16 10.38 -61.28 -30.14
C PRO A 16 11.61 -62.19 -30.30
N ALA A 17 12.78 -61.62 -30.53
CA ALA A 17 14.04 -62.29 -30.39
C ALA A 17 14.65 -62.06 -29.01
N LEU A 18 14.92 -63.14 -28.29
CA LEU A 18 15.70 -63.18 -27.06
C LEU A 18 17.19 -62.83 -27.31
N VAL A 19 17.71 -61.90 -26.55
CA VAL A 19 19.15 -61.68 -26.41
C VAL A 19 19.52 -61.77 -24.93
N PRO A 20 20.57 -62.45 -24.50
CA PRO A 20 20.86 -62.75 -23.11
C PRO A 20 21.40 -61.52 -22.36
N ALA A 21 20.95 -61.36 -21.13
CA ALA A 21 21.38 -60.35 -20.20
C ALA A 21 22.83 -60.54 -19.76
N ALA A 22 23.71 -59.58 -20.02
CA ALA A 22 25.03 -59.47 -19.40
C ALA A 22 24.85 -58.78 -18.02
N LEU A 23 25.29 -59.46 -16.95
CA LEU A 23 25.41 -58.88 -15.60
C LEU A 23 26.44 -57.76 -15.60
N VAL A 24 25.96 -56.51 -15.36
CA VAL A 24 26.80 -55.37 -15.01
C VAL A 24 26.73 -55.23 -13.46
N PRO A 25 27.86 -55.09 -12.75
CA PRO A 25 27.84 -54.95 -11.29
C PRO A 25 27.23 -53.60 -10.92
N ALA A 26 26.29 -53.61 -10.01
CA ALA A 26 25.68 -52.40 -9.44
C ALA A 26 26.74 -51.60 -8.65
N THR A 27 27.17 -50.50 -9.20
CA THR A 27 27.89 -49.47 -8.43
C THR A 27 26.86 -48.77 -7.53
N LEU A 28 27.07 -48.87 -6.22
CA LEU A 28 26.36 -48.10 -5.21
C LEU A 28 26.55 -46.62 -5.49
N VAL A 29 25.55 -45.97 -6.06
CA VAL A 29 25.45 -44.51 -6.07
C VAL A 29 25.02 -44.14 -4.64
N PRO A 30 25.76 -43.26 -3.93
CA PRO A 30 25.29 -42.77 -2.64
C PRO A 30 23.99 -41.99 -2.87
N THR A 31 22.89 -42.43 -2.30
CA THR A 31 21.65 -41.68 -2.21
C THR A 31 21.96 -40.38 -1.47
N ALA A 32 21.90 -39.26 -2.16
CA ALA A 32 21.89 -37.95 -1.56
C ALA A 32 20.73 -37.95 -0.55
N ALA A 33 21.05 -37.68 0.72
CA ALA A 33 20.07 -37.53 1.76
C ALA A 33 19.10 -36.39 1.34
N ALA A 34 17.90 -36.76 0.96
CA ALA A 34 16.83 -35.80 0.79
C ALA A 34 16.66 -35.05 2.12
N HIS A 35 17.01 -33.77 2.14
CA HIS A 35 16.71 -32.92 3.26
C HIS A 35 15.18 -32.92 3.40
N ALA A 36 14.70 -33.44 4.53
CA ALA A 36 13.29 -33.36 4.89
C ALA A 36 12.91 -31.88 4.87
N ALA A 37 11.92 -31.53 4.07
CA ALA A 37 11.31 -30.22 4.15
C ALA A 37 10.90 -29.97 5.62
N PRO A 38 11.12 -28.75 6.17
CA PRO A 38 10.65 -28.46 7.50
C PRO A 38 9.17 -28.79 7.60
N ALA A 39 8.76 -29.41 8.73
CA ALA A 39 7.36 -29.75 8.95
C ALA A 39 6.50 -28.49 8.75
N PRO A 40 5.35 -28.58 8.05
CA PRO A 40 4.48 -27.44 7.87
C PRO A 40 4.14 -26.88 9.26
N LEU A 41 4.42 -25.59 9.45
CA LEU A 41 3.98 -24.86 10.64
C LEU A 41 2.47 -25.02 10.74
N ALA A 42 1.96 -25.20 11.97
CA ALA A 42 0.52 -25.26 12.20
C ALA A 42 -0.15 -24.06 11.50
N PRO A 43 -1.36 -24.22 10.94
CA PRO A 43 -2.05 -23.14 10.24
C PRO A 43 -2.04 -21.90 11.15
N ALA A 44 -1.54 -20.80 10.63
CA ALA A 44 -1.43 -19.56 11.37
C ALA A 44 -2.83 -19.15 11.84
N ARG A 45 -2.98 -18.86 13.15
CA ARG A 45 -4.21 -18.27 13.67
C ARG A 45 -4.45 -16.95 12.90
N PRO A 46 -5.66 -16.69 12.39
CA PRO A 46 -5.96 -15.44 11.72
C PRO A 46 -5.66 -14.27 12.68
N VAL A 47 -5.08 -13.22 12.13
CA VAL A 47 -4.75 -11.99 12.86
C VAL A 47 -5.94 -11.06 12.78
N HIS A 48 -6.43 -10.60 13.91
CA HIS A 48 -7.49 -9.61 13.96
C HIS A 48 -6.98 -8.24 13.51
N GLU A 49 -7.67 -7.60 12.57
CA GLU A 49 -7.28 -6.33 11.97
C GLU A 49 -8.11 -5.17 12.48
N TYR A 50 -7.48 -4.01 12.66
CA TYR A 50 -8.13 -2.75 13.02
C TYR A 50 -8.03 -1.80 11.84
N LEU A 51 -9.18 -1.50 11.19
CA LEU A 51 -9.24 -0.80 9.91
C LEU A 51 -9.45 0.71 10.06
N ALA A 52 -10.17 1.14 11.11
CA ALA A 52 -10.40 2.55 11.42
C ALA A 52 -10.62 2.74 12.92
N LEU A 53 -10.29 3.92 13.41
CA LEU A 53 -10.53 4.36 14.79
C LEU A 53 -11.25 5.71 14.81
N ALA A 54 -12.16 5.90 15.76
CA ALA A 54 -12.76 7.20 16.07
C ALA A 54 -12.95 7.32 17.59
N LEU A 55 -12.36 8.34 18.19
CA LEU A 55 -12.42 8.59 19.63
C LEU A 55 -13.52 9.61 19.92
N SER A 56 -14.39 9.34 20.90
CA SER A 56 -15.43 10.28 21.31
C SER A 56 -14.81 11.59 21.81
N PRO A 57 -15.47 12.76 21.65
CA PRO A 57 -14.90 14.06 22.03
C PRO A 57 -14.49 14.16 23.50
N ASP A 58 -15.17 13.44 24.39
CA ASP A 58 -14.84 13.35 25.83
C ASP A 58 -13.74 12.31 26.14
N GLY A 59 -13.27 11.58 25.14
CA GLY A 59 -12.22 10.57 25.25
C GLY A 59 -12.61 9.29 25.98
N LYS A 60 -13.91 9.09 26.30
CA LYS A 60 -14.32 7.94 27.10
C LYS A 60 -14.64 6.69 26.30
N THR A 61 -14.99 6.84 25.03
CA THR A 61 -15.38 5.73 24.15
C THR A 61 -14.58 5.76 22.86
N LEU A 62 -14.00 4.63 22.51
CA LEU A 62 -13.35 4.41 21.23
C LEU A 62 -14.27 3.55 20.35
N ALA A 63 -14.56 4.03 19.15
CA ALA A 63 -15.16 3.23 18.08
C ALA A 63 -14.07 2.74 17.14
N SER A 64 -14.13 1.48 16.71
CA SER A 64 -13.24 0.89 15.73
C SER A 64 -14.01 0.13 14.66
N ILE A 65 -13.49 0.12 13.43
CA ILE A 65 -13.87 -0.87 12.42
C ILE A 65 -12.85 -1.98 12.47
N GLU A 66 -13.30 -3.20 12.64
CA GLU A 66 -12.46 -4.37 12.87
C GLU A 66 -12.88 -5.52 11.95
N GLY A 67 -11.98 -6.44 11.71
CA GLY A 67 -12.29 -7.65 10.97
C GLY A 67 -11.16 -8.67 11.00
N ASP A 68 -11.50 -9.91 10.66
CA ASP A 68 -10.55 -10.99 10.53
C ASP A 68 -10.24 -11.22 9.05
N PRO A 69 -8.96 -11.25 8.66
CA PRO A 69 -8.59 -11.61 7.31
C PRO A 69 -8.78 -13.11 7.06
N THR A 70 -9.05 -13.46 5.83
CA THR A 70 -8.93 -14.85 5.36
C THR A 70 -7.47 -15.32 5.43
N PRO A 71 -7.21 -16.64 5.25
CA PRO A 71 -5.85 -17.16 5.09
C PRO A 71 -5.05 -16.48 3.97
N SER A 72 -5.71 -15.91 2.96
CA SER A 72 -5.08 -15.14 1.88
C SER A 72 -4.92 -13.65 2.16
N GLY A 73 -5.30 -13.18 3.36
CA GLY A 73 -5.12 -11.78 3.79
C GLY A 73 -6.28 -10.83 3.48
N ALA A 74 -7.33 -11.27 2.77
CA ALA A 74 -8.50 -10.44 2.53
C ALA A 74 -9.40 -10.37 3.78
N VAL A 75 -9.79 -9.16 4.22
CA VAL A 75 -10.75 -9.00 5.32
C VAL A 75 -12.15 -9.34 4.84
N THR A 76 -12.77 -10.36 5.42
CA THR A 76 -14.05 -10.89 4.96
C THR A 76 -15.26 -10.31 5.67
N ILE A 77 -15.21 -10.17 6.99
CA ILE A 77 -16.34 -9.68 7.79
C ILE A 77 -15.85 -8.50 8.59
N ARG A 78 -16.54 -7.36 8.44
CA ARG A 78 -16.22 -6.13 9.17
C ARG A 78 -17.29 -5.87 10.23
N SER A 79 -16.86 -5.39 11.39
CA SER A 79 -17.74 -4.98 12.48
C SER A 79 -17.35 -3.61 13.01
N ILE A 80 -18.32 -2.90 13.61
CA ILE A 80 -18.04 -1.70 14.42
C ILE A 80 -18.07 -2.13 15.87
N VAL A 81 -17.00 -1.81 16.60
CA VAL A 81 -16.86 -2.16 18.02
C VAL A 81 -16.65 -0.89 18.85
N LEU A 82 -17.42 -0.75 19.91
CA LEU A 82 -17.31 0.33 20.89
C LEU A 82 -16.62 -0.18 22.15
N ARG A 83 -15.60 0.54 22.62
CA ARG A 83 -14.84 0.21 23.83
C ARG A 83 -14.71 1.40 24.78
N PRO A 84 -14.96 1.24 26.07
CA PRO A 84 -14.56 2.25 27.06
C PRO A 84 -13.02 2.38 27.07
N THR A 85 -12.48 3.59 26.98
CA THR A 85 -11.03 3.83 27.00
C THR A 85 -10.38 3.52 28.36
N ALA A 86 -11.18 3.52 29.43
CA ALA A 86 -10.75 3.08 30.76
C ALA A 86 -10.68 1.55 30.93
N GLY A 87 -10.96 0.80 29.86
CA GLY A 87 -11.11 -0.66 29.90
C GLY A 87 -12.53 -1.09 30.27
N GLY A 88 -12.83 -2.36 30.02
CA GLY A 88 -14.15 -2.95 30.25
C GLY A 88 -14.68 -3.71 29.03
N PRO A 89 -15.92 -4.20 29.09
CA PRO A 89 -16.51 -5.00 28.02
C PRO A 89 -16.68 -4.16 26.74
N ALA A 90 -16.28 -4.73 25.62
CA ALA A 90 -16.54 -4.19 24.28
C ALA A 90 -17.98 -4.50 23.84
N GLN A 91 -18.56 -3.61 23.05
CA GLN A 91 -19.88 -3.78 22.47
C GLN A 91 -19.80 -3.73 20.95
N THR A 92 -20.30 -4.75 20.27
CA THR A 92 -20.40 -4.77 18.81
C THR A 92 -21.72 -4.15 18.38
N VAL A 93 -21.66 -3.22 17.44
CA VAL A 93 -22.84 -2.60 16.83
C VAL A 93 -23.48 -3.60 15.84
N ALA A 94 -24.76 -3.89 16.06
CA ALA A 94 -25.51 -4.80 15.18
C ALA A 94 -25.83 -4.10 13.85
N LEU A 95 -25.06 -4.41 12.79
CA LEU A 95 -25.29 -3.85 11.46
C LEU A 95 -26.55 -4.46 10.82
N PRO A 96 -27.39 -3.68 10.11
CA PRO A 96 -28.66 -4.16 9.53
C PRO A 96 -28.48 -5.21 8.44
N CYS A 97 -27.34 -5.25 7.75
CA CYS A 97 -26.99 -6.28 6.77
C CYS A 97 -26.35 -7.54 7.38
N GLY A 98 -26.15 -7.57 8.71
CA GLY A 98 -25.56 -8.73 9.39
C GLY A 98 -24.05 -8.88 9.20
N ALA A 99 -23.53 -10.02 9.63
CA ALA A 99 -22.10 -10.35 9.56
C ALA A 99 -21.79 -11.09 8.25
N VAL A 100 -21.78 -10.36 7.14
CA VAL A 100 -21.45 -10.85 5.81
C VAL A 100 -20.35 -9.99 5.19
N PRO A 101 -19.50 -10.55 4.30
CA PRO A 101 -18.34 -9.86 3.73
C PRO A 101 -18.68 -8.54 3.02
N GLU A 102 -19.81 -8.49 2.34
CA GLU A 102 -20.24 -7.34 1.55
C GLU A 102 -20.89 -6.24 2.40
N CYS A 103 -21.12 -6.49 3.70
CA CYS A 103 -21.60 -5.50 4.66
C CYS A 103 -20.41 -4.66 5.13
N THR A 104 -20.15 -3.53 4.47
CA THR A 104 -18.91 -2.76 4.67
C THR A 104 -19.17 -1.40 5.32
N PRO A 105 -18.99 -1.28 6.67
CA PRO A 105 -18.99 0.01 7.36
C PRO A 105 -17.72 0.81 7.03
N SER A 106 -17.83 2.15 6.99
CA SER A 106 -16.72 3.09 6.79
C SER A 106 -17.02 4.45 7.42
N SER A 107 -16.06 5.36 7.45
CA SER A 107 -16.22 6.79 7.82
C SER A 107 -16.85 7.01 9.18
N LEU A 108 -16.26 6.46 10.25
CA LEU A 108 -16.74 6.66 11.62
C LEU A 108 -16.60 8.12 12.08
N THR A 109 -17.66 8.72 12.62
CA THR A 109 -17.62 10.07 13.19
C THR A 109 -18.54 10.21 14.41
N TRP A 110 -18.04 10.85 15.47
CA TRP A 110 -18.81 11.13 16.68
C TRP A 110 -19.51 12.48 16.60
N SER A 111 -20.73 12.55 17.14
CA SER A 111 -21.39 13.83 17.37
C SER A 111 -20.57 14.72 18.31
N PRO A 112 -20.66 16.07 18.21
CA PRO A 112 -19.88 16.98 19.05
C PRO A 112 -20.12 16.80 20.56
N ASP A 113 -21.30 16.32 20.95
CA ASP A 113 -21.65 16.01 22.36
C ASP A 113 -21.24 14.57 22.78
N GLY A 114 -20.66 13.78 21.87
CA GLY A 114 -20.18 12.42 22.13
C GLY A 114 -21.27 11.37 22.33
N LYS A 115 -22.55 11.69 22.08
CA LYS A 115 -23.66 10.77 22.36
C LYS A 115 -24.04 9.88 21.22
N SER A 116 -23.72 10.27 19.98
CA SER A 116 -24.06 9.52 18.78
C SER A 116 -22.83 9.27 17.92
N LEU A 117 -22.74 8.06 17.37
CA LEU A 117 -21.76 7.67 16.35
C LEU A 117 -22.49 7.54 15.02
N ALA A 118 -22.04 8.28 14.00
CA ALA A 118 -22.51 8.11 12.63
C ALA A 118 -21.44 7.40 11.79
N PHE A 119 -21.91 6.69 10.77
CA PHE A 119 -21.03 5.94 9.84
C PHE A 119 -21.71 5.75 8.48
N VAL A 120 -20.91 5.48 7.47
CA VAL A 120 -21.39 5.06 6.16
C VAL A 120 -21.46 3.53 6.12
N LEU A 121 -22.50 2.99 5.50
CA LEU A 121 -22.68 1.56 5.28
C LEU A 121 -22.99 1.27 3.82
N ARG A 122 -22.23 0.38 3.20
CA ARG A 122 -22.57 -0.27 1.93
C ARG A 122 -23.18 -1.63 2.22
N SER A 123 -24.36 -1.89 1.65
CA SER A 123 -25.06 -3.15 1.81
C SER A 123 -24.78 -4.13 0.69
N PRO A 124 -24.91 -5.46 0.92
CA PRO A 124 -24.68 -6.50 -0.08
C PRO A 124 -25.54 -6.31 -1.33
N GLY A 125 -24.93 -6.59 -2.50
CA GLY A 125 -25.63 -6.60 -3.79
C GLY A 125 -26.12 -5.25 -4.29
N THR A 126 -25.69 -4.14 -3.66
CA THR A 126 -26.02 -2.78 -4.08
C THR A 126 -24.76 -1.93 -4.23
N HIS A 127 -24.84 -0.91 -5.09
CA HIS A 127 -23.87 0.17 -5.13
C HIS A 127 -24.28 1.34 -4.22
N ASN A 128 -25.41 1.20 -3.53
CA ASN A 128 -25.97 2.26 -2.72
C ASN A 128 -25.30 2.29 -1.36
N HIS A 129 -24.97 3.49 -0.91
CA HIS A 129 -24.50 3.75 0.43
C HIS A 129 -25.64 4.32 1.31
N ALA A 130 -25.53 4.09 2.60
CA ALA A 130 -26.41 4.68 3.58
C ALA A 130 -25.61 5.36 4.69
N ILE A 131 -26.14 6.46 5.24
CA ILE A 131 -25.65 7.02 6.49
C ILE A 131 -26.54 6.48 7.61
N LEU A 132 -25.88 5.86 8.60
CA LEU A 132 -26.52 5.36 9.81
C LEU A 132 -25.96 6.08 11.03
N ALA A 133 -26.77 6.14 12.08
CA ALA A 133 -26.32 6.58 13.40
C ALA A 133 -26.78 5.62 14.49
N THR A 134 -25.98 5.50 15.54
CA THR A 134 -26.33 4.76 16.76
C THR A 134 -26.00 5.60 17.97
N ASP A 135 -26.82 5.51 19.00
CA ASP A 135 -26.48 6.11 20.29
C ASP A 135 -25.36 5.32 20.95
N ALA A 136 -24.47 6.07 21.59
CA ALA A 136 -23.21 5.55 22.10
C ALA A 136 -23.43 4.52 23.23
N MET A 137 -24.04 3.43 23.06
CA MET A 137 -24.01 2.31 24.00
C MET A 137 -25.17 1.30 23.97
N ALA A 138 -26.24 1.43 23.20
CA ALA A 138 -27.31 0.46 23.40
C ALA A 138 -28.35 0.26 22.28
N SER A 139 -28.44 1.10 21.27
CA SER A 139 -29.50 0.99 20.27
C SER A 139 -29.00 0.39 18.96
N PRO A 140 -29.78 -0.45 18.28
CA PRO A 140 -29.52 -0.76 16.89
C PRO A 140 -29.40 0.53 16.08
N PRO A 141 -28.46 0.63 15.12
CA PRO A 141 -28.31 1.82 14.31
C PRO A 141 -29.58 2.09 13.50
N HIS A 142 -29.95 3.35 13.39
CA HIS A 142 -31.04 3.79 12.54
C HIS A 142 -30.52 4.54 11.31
N GLN A 143 -31.22 4.40 10.20
CA GLN A 143 -30.82 5.00 8.93
C GLN A 143 -31.23 6.47 8.91
N LEU A 144 -30.25 7.34 8.63
CA LEU A 144 -30.45 8.77 8.43
C LEU A 144 -30.66 9.11 6.93
N LEU A 145 -30.00 8.36 6.03
CA LEU A 145 -30.04 8.56 4.59
C LEU A 145 -29.84 7.24 3.86
N SER A 146 -30.56 7.03 2.76
CA SER A 146 -30.20 6.08 1.69
C SER A 146 -29.84 6.86 0.44
N PHE A 147 -28.72 6.51 -0.18
CA PHE A 147 -28.16 7.28 -1.28
C PHE A 147 -27.79 6.37 -2.46
N ASN A 148 -28.26 6.72 -3.65
CA ASN A 148 -27.88 6.03 -4.88
C ASN A 148 -26.55 6.60 -5.37
N GLY A 149 -25.47 5.86 -5.15
CA GLY A 149 -24.09 6.27 -5.42
C GLY A 149 -23.17 6.05 -4.21
N THR A 150 -22.00 6.67 -4.22
CA THR A 150 -21.00 6.52 -3.17
C THR A 150 -20.99 7.68 -2.18
N LEU A 151 -20.73 7.36 -0.91
CA LEU A 151 -20.53 8.30 0.19
C LEU A 151 -19.21 7.97 0.88
N VAL A 152 -18.34 8.96 1.06
CA VAL A 152 -17.06 8.81 1.74
C VAL A 152 -16.76 10.02 2.63
N ASP A 153 -15.83 9.88 3.57
CA ASP A 153 -15.38 10.95 4.47
C ASP A 153 -16.51 11.68 5.19
N LEU A 154 -17.38 10.91 5.88
CA LEU A 154 -18.47 11.45 6.70
C LEU A 154 -17.92 12.12 7.95
N ARG A 155 -18.37 13.36 8.22
CA ARG A 155 -17.95 14.15 9.39
C ARG A 155 -19.10 14.86 10.04
N TYR A 156 -19.19 14.85 11.38
CA TYR A 156 -20.01 15.80 12.11
C TYR A 156 -19.40 17.19 12.04
N LEU A 157 -20.22 18.16 11.74
CA LEU A 157 -19.91 19.58 11.83
C LEU A 157 -20.09 20.11 13.25
N PRO A 158 -19.46 21.22 13.65
CA PRO A 158 -19.63 21.82 14.99
C PRO A 158 -21.08 22.13 15.35
N ASN A 159 -21.94 22.39 14.36
CA ASN A 159 -23.38 22.66 14.55
C ASN A 159 -24.24 21.39 14.67
N GLY A 160 -23.63 20.19 14.70
CA GLY A 160 -24.30 18.90 14.81
C GLY A 160 -24.88 18.34 13.52
N LYS A 161 -24.76 19.04 12.36
CA LYS A 161 -25.10 18.47 11.05
C LYS A 161 -24.00 17.53 10.59
N LEU A 162 -24.33 16.65 9.64
CA LEU A 162 -23.35 15.77 8.97
C LEU A 162 -22.99 16.33 7.61
N ALA A 163 -21.69 16.34 7.29
CA ALA A 163 -21.18 16.58 5.96
C ALA A 163 -20.50 15.31 5.42
N VAL A 164 -20.50 15.16 4.09
CA VAL A 164 -19.98 13.96 3.43
C VAL A 164 -19.52 14.30 2.02
N LEU A 165 -18.58 13.58 1.47
CA LEU A 165 -18.32 13.56 0.04
C LEU A 165 -19.29 12.57 -0.61
N ALA A 166 -20.11 13.06 -1.54
CA ALA A 166 -21.14 12.29 -2.21
C ALA A 166 -20.94 12.31 -3.73
N THR A 167 -20.98 11.12 -4.35
CA THR A 167 -20.92 10.95 -5.80
C THR A 167 -22.22 10.30 -6.28
N PRO A 168 -23.19 11.08 -6.79
CA PRO A 168 -24.45 10.55 -7.26
C PRO A 168 -24.25 9.56 -8.41
N ASP A 169 -25.08 8.51 -8.42
CA ASP A 169 -25.16 7.49 -9.47
C ASP A 169 -23.84 6.73 -9.75
N ALA A 170 -22.80 6.93 -8.93
CA ALA A 170 -21.55 6.21 -9.06
C ALA A 170 -21.75 4.73 -8.73
N ASN A 171 -21.25 3.88 -9.61
CA ASN A 171 -21.29 2.43 -9.46
C ASN A 171 -19.92 1.83 -9.07
N LYS A 172 -18.91 2.68 -8.88
CA LYS A 172 -17.53 2.36 -8.52
C LYS A 172 -17.06 3.33 -7.44
N GLU A 173 -16.34 2.85 -6.44
CA GLU A 173 -15.63 3.71 -5.51
C GLU A 173 -14.47 4.42 -6.22
N VAL A 174 -14.11 5.62 -5.74
CA VAL A 174 -12.98 6.37 -6.26
C VAL A 174 -11.68 5.65 -5.92
N GLY A 175 -10.78 5.62 -6.87
CA GLY A 175 -9.46 5.04 -6.71
C GLY A 175 -9.11 4.06 -7.83
N ALA A 176 -7.96 4.26 -8.43
CA ALA A 176 -7.48 3.46 -9.55
C ALA A 176 -7.17 2.00 -9.17
N VAL A 177 -6.98 1.72 -7.88
CA VAL A 177 -6.78 0.36 -7.35
C VAL A 177 -7.97 -0.55 -7.61
N GLN A 178 -9.18 0.02 -7.74
CA GLN A 178 -10.39 -0.75 -8.06
C GLN A 178 -10.34 -1.27 -9.50
N ALA A 179 -10.99 -2.42 -9.73
CA ALA A 179 -11.13 -2.94 -11.09
C ALA A 179 -11.91 -1.93 -11.96
N GLY A 180 -11.36 -1.59 -13.12
CA GLY A 180 -12.02 -0.74 -14.10
C GLY A 180 -13.40 -1.30 -14.46
N ALA A 181 -14.41 -0.45 -14.60
CA ALA A 181 -15.74 -0.88 -15.05
C ALA A 181 -15.67 -1.36 -16.51
N ALA A 182 -16.51 -2.36 -16.86
CA ALA A 182 -16.70 -2.71 -18.25
C ALA A 182 -17.39 -1.52 -18.93
N GLN A 183 -16.69 -0.82 -19.83
CA GLN A 183 -17.20 0.35 -20.51
C GLN A 183 -17.81 -0.04 -21.84
N VAL A 184 -19.06 0.38 -22.06
CA VAL A 184 -19.74 0.34 -23.37
C VAL A 184 -20.25 1.75 -23.62
N GLY A 185 -19.60 2.48 -24.51
CA GLY A 185 -20.02 3.84 -24.81
C GLY A 185 -18.89 4.75 -25.29
N VAL A 186 -19.13 6.04 -25.26
CA VAL A 186 -18.15 7.06 -25.62
C VAL A 186 -17.25 7.33 -24.42
N LEU A 187 -15.93 7.22 -24.61
CA LEU A 187 -14.97 7.47 -23.54
C LEU A 187 -15.05 8.92 -23.05
N GLY A 188 -14.96 9.11 -21.73
CA GLY A 188 -14.94 10.43 -21.10
C GLY A 188 -16.29 11.14 -21.00
N THR A 189 -17.40 10.45 -21.30
CA THR A 189 -18.77 11.02 -21.17
C THR A 189 -19.42 10.69 -19.82
N ASP A 190 -18.98 9.63 -19.15
CA ASP A 190 -19.48 9.21 -17.83
C ASP A 190 -18.59 9.83 -16.74
N VAL A 191 -18.88 11.08 -16.37
CA VAL A 191 -18.17 11.79 -15.30
C VAL A 191 -19.05 11.81 -14.05
N HIS A 192 -18.58 11.13 -13.00
CA HIS A 192 -19.23 11.14 -11.69
C HIS A 192 -18.50 12.10 -10.76
N GLU A 193 -19.12 13.23 -10.46
CA GLU A 193 -18.52 14.28 -9.62
C GLU A 193 -18.68 13.96 -8.13
N GLN A 194 -17.58 13.85 -7.42
CA GLN A 194 -17.58 13.79 -5.96
C GLN A 194 -17.69 15.21 -5.39
N ARG A 195 -18.71 15.46 -4.58
CA ARG A 195 -19.03 16.80 -4.10
C ARG A 195 -19.26 16.82 -2.60
N ILE A 196 -18.89 17.94 -1.96
CA ILE A 196 -19.24 18.17 -0.56
C ILE A 196 -20.76 18.34 -0.47
N ALA A 197 -21.40 17.54 0.38
CA ALA A 197 -22.81 17.63 0.66
C ALA A 197 -23.08 17.65 2.18
N VAL A 198 -24.11 18.36 2.59
CA VAL A 198 -24.55 18.43 3.99
C VAL A 198 -25.91 17.72 4.11
N LEU A 199 -26.02 16.83 5.08
CA LEU A 199 -27.30 16.15 5.39
C LEU A 199 -28.21 17.12 6.11
N ASP A 200 -29.35 17.40 5.50
CA ASP A 200 -30.42 18.25 6.05
C ASP A 200 -31.79 17.65 5.77
N ASN A 201 -32.61 17.49 6.80
CA ASN A 201 -34.00 16.98 6.72
C ASN A 201 -34.13 15.65 5.92
N GLY A 202 -33.14 14.73 6.07
CA GLY A 202 -33.14 13.41 5.41
C GLY A 202 -32.73 13.43 3.93
N GLY A 203 -32.21 14.54 3.41
CA GLY A 203 -31.65 14.69 2.08
C GLY A 203 -30.26 15.34 2.08
N LEU A 204 -29.57 15.32 0.96
CA LEU A 204 -28.29 15.98 0.75
C LEU A 204 -28.43 17.31 0.05
N THR A 205 -27.83 18.36 0.63
CA THR A 205 -27.67 19.67 -0.03
C THR A 205 -26.20 19.86 -0.37
N PHE A 206 -25.88 20.02 -1.65
CA PHE A 206 -24.51 20.18 -2.12
C PHE A 206 -23.95 21.56 -1.78
N ALA A 207 -22.79 21.57 -1.14
CA ALA A 207 -22.07 22.77 -0.74
C ALA A 207 -21.00 23.19 -1.77
N SER A 208 -20.45 22.24 -2.56
CA SER A 208 -19.53 22.53 -3.66
C SER A 208 -20.29 22.61 -4.98
N PRO A 209 -19.80 23.43 -5.98
CA PRO A 209 -20.45 23.55 -7.30
C PRO A 209 -20.30 22.27 -8.13
N PRO A 210 -21.10 22.10 -9.19
CA PRO A 210 -20.84 21.09 -10.21
C PRO A 210 -19.57 21.41 -11.02
N ASN A 211 -19.12 20.45 -11.82
CA ASN A 211 -17.90 20.48 -12.65
C ASN A 211 -16.59 20.50 -11.86
N LEU A 212 -16.63 20.11 -10.58
CA LEU A 212 -15.47 19.88 -9.73
C LEU A 212 -15.58 18.52 -9.05
N PHE A 213 -14.47 17.82 -8.99
CA PHE A 213 -14.29 16.66 -8.14
C PHE A 213 -13.55 17.09 -6.89
N VAL A 214 -14.16 16.94 -5.71
CA VAL A 214 -13.55 17.26 -4.41
C VAL A 214 -12.98 15.98 -3.82
N TYR A 215 -11.69 15.97 -3.50
CA TYR A 215 -10.99 14.79 -2.98
C TYR A 215 -11.04 14.74 -1.46
N GLU A 216 -10.90 15.88 -0.81
CA GLU A 216 -10.84 16.02 0.65
C GLU A 216 -11.47 17.34 1.07
N TYR A 217 -11.93 17.43 2.30
CA TYR A 217 -12.45 18.69 2.83
C TYR A 217 -12.25 18.83 4.35
N ALA A 218 -12.23 20.07 4.81
CA ALA A 218 -12.31 20.45 6.22
C ALA A 218 -13.36 21.56 6.38
N ALA A 219 -14.12 21.53 7.46
CA ALA A 219 -15.15 22.52 7.73
C ALA A 219 -14.54 23.81 8.30
N LEU A 220 -15.06 24.96 7.87
CA LEU A 220 -14.78 26.27 8.46
C LEU A 220 -15.81 26.58 9.56
N PRO A 221 -15.43 27.31 10.63
CA PRO A 221 -16.37 27.70 11.68
C PRO A 221 -17.53 28.57 11.19
N ASP A 222 -17.39 29.26 10.08
CA ASP A 222 -18.41 30.11 9.46
C ASP A 222 -19.47 29.34 8.62
N GLY A 223 -19.33 28.01 8.53
CA GLY A 223 -20.23 27.11 7.79
C GLY A 223 -19.82 26.82 6.35
N GLY A 224 -18.67 27.36 5.88
CA GLY A 224 -18.03 26.98 4.63
C GLY A 224 -17.09 25.79 4.77
N PHE A 225 -16.38 25.46 3.70
CA PHE A 225 -15.41 24.38 3.66
C PHE A 225 -14.13 24.80 2.95
N VAL A 226 -13.02 24.15 3.29
CA VAL A 226 -11.79 24.17 2.51
C VAL A 226 -11.55 22.73 2.04
N GLY A 227 -11.10 22.54 0.80
CA GLY A 227 -10.83 21.21 0.28
C GLY A 227 -9.92 21.24 -0.93
N THR A 228 -9.44 20.06 -1.31
CA THR A 228 -8.69 19.87 -2.55
C THR A 228 -9.65 19.45 -3.65
N ALA A 229 -9.55 20.09 -4.83
CA ALA A 229 -10.45 19.79 -5.94
C ALA A 229 -9.80 20.06 -7.30
N ALA A 230 -10.26 19.31 -8.31
CA ALA A 230 -9.89 19.49 -9.71
C ALA A 230 -11.13 19.34 -10.62
N PRO A 231 -11.13 19.87 -11.85
CA PRO A 231 -12.14 19.54 -12.85
C PRO A 231 -12.03 18.09 -13.34
N GLY A 232 -13.13 17.49 -13.82
CA GLY A 232 -13.16 16.15 -14.43
C GLY A 232 -13.43 15.02 -13.44
N ASP A 233 -13.01 13.81 -13.78
CA ASP A 233 -13.16 12.65 -12.89
C ASP A 233 -12.02 12.54 -11.86
N GLY A 234 -12.27 11.79 -10.80
CA GLY A 234 -11.39 11.71 -9.66
C GLY A 234 -10.08 10.97 -9.89
N ASP A 235 -10.10 9.96 -10.74
CA ASP A 235 -8.96 9.06 -10.88
C ASP A 235 -7.80 9.71 -11.64
N ASN A 236 -8.08 10.58 -12.61
CA ASN A 236 -7.05 11.15 -13.48
C ASN A 236 -6.60 12.59 -13.14
N ASN A 237 -7.37 13.35 -12.37
CA ASN A 237 -7.13 14.78 -12.20
C ASN A 237 -6.66 15.21 -10.81
N TRP A 238 -6.50 14.28 -9.87
CA TRP A 238 -6.02 14.62 -8.53
C TRP A 238 -4.66 15.35 -8.54
N TRP A 239 -3.76 14.97 -9.44
CA TRP A 239 -2.40 15.56 -9.52
C TRP A 239 -2.39 17.04 -9.91
N VAL A 240 -3.50 17.57 -10.40
CA VAL A 240 -3.68 18.99 -10.73
C VAL A 240 -4.66 19.70 -9.79
N ALA A 241 -5.00 19.06 -8.67
CA ALA A 241 -5.91 19.62 -7.68
C ALA A 241 -5.38 20.92 -7.08
N LYS A 242 -6.31 21.81 -6.72
CA LYS A 242 -6.05 23.08 -6.05
C LYS A 242 -6.72 23.07 -4.68
N LEU A 243 -6.15 23.82 -3.74
CA LEU A 243 -6.81 24.11 -2.49
C LEU A 243 -7.86 25.20 -2.72
N MET A 244 -9.10 24.90 -2.38
CA MET A 244 -10.25 25.76 -2.67
C MET A 244 -11.09 25.98 -1.41
N ARG A 245 -11.72 27.17 -1.32
CA ARG A 245 -12.77 27.46 -0.35
C ARG A 245 -14.13 27.27 -1.04
N PHE A 246 -15.02 26.59 -0.36
CA PHE A 246 -16.40 26.32 -0.80
C PHE A 246 -17.38 27.04 0.13
N GLU A 247 -18.26 27.82 -0.45
CA GLU A 247 -19.30 28.56 0.25
C GLU A 247 -20.67 28.09 -0.22
N PRO A 248 -21.49 27.46 0.65
CA PRO A 248 -22.85 27.12 0.26
C PRO A 248 -23.66 28.34 -0.19
N PRO A 249 -24.49 28.24 -1.23
CA PRO A 249 -24.96 27.04 -1.92
C PRO A 249 -24.18 26.65 -3.21
N GLY A 250 -22.86 26.69 -3.23
CA GLY A 250 -22.10 26.15 -4.36
C GLY A 250 -21.15 27.14 -5.03
N ASN A 251 -20.64 28.13 -4.31
CA ASN A 251 -19.51 28.96 -4.76
C ASN A 251 -18.19 28.30 -4.40
N ALA A 252 -17.18 28.46 -5.28
CA ALA A 252 -15.82 27.98 -5.01
C ALA A 252 -14.79 29.03 -5.42
N THR A 253 -13.79 29.25 -4.57
CA THR A 253 -12.67 30.15 -4.86
C THR A 253 -11.34 29.43 -4.60
N VAL A 254 -10.36 29.66 -5.47
CA VAL A 254 -9.00 29.07 -5.30
C VAL A 254 -8.26 29.83 -4.21
N LEU A 255 -7.81 29.11 -3.20
CA LEU A 255 -6.96 29.62 -2.13
C LEU A 255 -5.48 29.44 -2.44
N TYR A 256 -5.12 28.28 -3.02
CA TYR A 256 -3.75 27.97 -3.42
C TYR A 256 -3.75 27.03 -4.63
N ALA A 257 -2.86 27.32 -5.56
CA ALA A 257 -2.58 26.45 -6.69
C ALA A 257 -1.07 26.14 -6.69
N PRO A 258 -0.67 24.85 -6.77
CA PRO A 258 0.73 24.49 -6.92
C PRO A 258 1.37 25.21 -8.11
N THR A 259 2.58 25.71 -7.92
CA THR A 259 3.34 26.44 -8.95
C THR A 259 4.17 25.51 -9.85
N SER A 260 4.29 24.24 -9.45
CA SER A 260 5.00 23.20 -10.18
C SER A 260 4.08 21.98 -10.38
N PRO A 261 4.08 21.35 -11.55
CA PRO A 261 3.36 20.09 -11.74
C PRO A 261 3.85 18.96 -10.83
N SER A 262 5.09 19.06 -10.33
CA SER A 262 5.65 18.08 -9.37
C SER A 262 5.34 18.42 -7.91
N GLN A 263 4.29 19.16 -7.64
CA GLN A 263 3.82 19.44 -6.29
C GLN A 263 2.32 19.13 -6.22
N GLN A 264 1.97 18.04 -5.56
CA GLN A 264 0.61 17.69 -5.21
C GLN A 264 0.30 18.19 -3.81
N ILE A 265 -0.98 18.34 -3.49
CA ILE A 265 -1.46 18.84 -2.20
C ILE A 265 -2.51 17.92 -1.62
N GLY A 266 -2.55 17.81 -0.29
CA GLY A 266 -3.54 16.98 0.42
C GLY A 266 -3.59 17.28 1.91
N ASP A 267 -4.46 16.55 2.61
CA ASP A 267 -4.72 16.65 4.06
C ASP A 267 -5.00 18.08 4.53
N PRO A 268 -5.97 18.81 3.93
CA PRO A 268 -6.31 20.18 4.35
C PRO A 268 -6.95 20.17 5.74
N GLN A 269 -6.38 20.94 6.65
CA GLN A 269 -6.87 21.13 8.01
C GLN A 269 -7.14 22.61 8.28
N VAL A 270 -8.22 22.91 9.02
CA VAL A 270 -8.59 24.27 9.41
C VAL A 270 -8.27 24.47 10.90
N SER A 271 -7.64 25.60 11.25
CA SER A 271 -7.40 25.96 12.65
C SER A 271 -8.72 26.15 13.42
N PRO A 272 -8.75 25.91 14.74
CA PRO A 272 -9.98 26.06 15.55
C PRO A 272 -10.60 27.46 15.48
N ASP A 273 -9.80 28.50 15.22
CA ASP A 273 -10.28 29.89 15.06
C ASP A 273 -10.68 30.24 13.61
N GLY A 274 -10.52 29.29 12.67
CA GLY A 274 -10.90 29.45 11.27
C GLY A 274 -10.02 30.40 10.46
N LYS A 275 -8.84 30.81 10.95
CA LYS A 275 -7.99 31.80 10.27
C LYS A 275 -6.86 31.20 9.46
N THR A 276 -6.51 29.95 9.73
CA THR A 276 -5.35 29.29 9.13
C THR A 276 -5.79 27.95 8.54
N VAL A 277 -5.27 27.66 7.35
CA VAL A 277 -5.34 26.31 6.77
C VAL A 277 -3.94 25.72 6.76
N ALA A 278 -3.79 24.52 7.25
CA ALA A 278 -2.59 23.71 7.08
C ALA A 278 -2.85 22.59 6.07
N PHE A 279 -1.84 22.23 5.29
CA PHE A 279 -1.93 21.14 4.31
C PHE A 279 -0.55 20.55 4.04
N ILE A 280 -0.51 19.37 3.47
CA ILE A 280 0.72 18.72 2.99
C ILE A 280 0.92 19.10 1.53
N ALA A 281 2.16 19.41 1.14
CA ALA A 281 2.51 19.58 -0.27
C ALA A 281 3.88 18.95 -0.57
N GLY A 282 3.95 18.18 -1.67
CA GLY A 282 5.15 17.46 -2.09
C GLY A 282 4.91 16.73 -3.38
N ILE A 283 5.91 15.95 -3.84
CA ILE A 283 5.69 15.04 -4.95
C ILE A 283 5.03 13.76 -4.43
N MET A 284 3.91 13.39 -5.03
CA MET A 284 3.12 12.21 -4.65
C MET A 284 2.78 11.42 -5.90
N SER A 285 2.79 10.09 -5.80
CA SER A 285 2.45 9.20 -6.90
C SER A 285 1.00 8.76 -6.90
N ASP A 286 0.38 8.73 -5.71
CA ASP A 286 -0.97 8.19 -5.53
C ASP A 286 -1.81 9.07 -4.62
N PHE A 287 -3.13 9.04 -4.86
CA PHE A 287 -4.13 9.59 -3.97
C PHE A 287 -4.29 8.67 -2.74
N GLY A 288 -4.23 9.26 -1.55
CA GLY A 288 -4.36 8.56 -0.27
C GLY A 288 -3.05 8.40 0.50
N PRO A 289 -1.97 7.76 -0.02
CA PRO A 289 -0.69 7.72 0.68
C PRO A 289 0.10 9.02 0.54
N MET A 290 -0.40 10.09 1.13
CA MET A 290 0.20 11.42 1.04
C MET A 290 1.55 11.52 1.74
N GLY A 291 2.38 12.44 1.27
CA GLY A 291 3.64 12.79 1.90
C GLY A 291 4.27 14.03 1.28
N GLY A 292 5.04 14.76 2.08
CA GLY A 292 5.69 16.00 1.65
C GLY A 292 6.05 16.87 2.83
N ASP A 293 6.04 18.16 2.61
CA ASP A 293 6.24 19.19 3.63
C ASP A 293 4.91 19.72 4.19
N ALA A 294 4.93 20.22 5.43
CA ALA A 294 3.80 20.89 6.05
C ALA A 294 3.75 22.37 5.60
N PHE A 295 2.63 22.77 5.05
CA PHE A 295 2.37 24.15 4.62
C PHE A 295 1.31 24.81 5.49
N ARG A 296 1.42 26.13 5.64
CA ARG A 296 0.44 27.00 6.28
C ARG A 296 -0.03 28.07 5.32
N LEU A 297 -1.34 28.25 5.22
CA LEU A 297 -2.00 29.36 4.53
C LEU A 297 -2.73 30.23 5.55
N ASP A 298 -2.45 31.52 5.59
CA ASP A 298 -3.22 32.53 6.31
C ASP A 298 -4.40 32.99 5.44
N LEU A 299 -5.64 32.75 5.89
CA LEU A 299 -6.84 33.01 5.09
C LEU A 299 -7.12 34.51 4.87
N ALA A 300 -6.62 35.39 5.74
CA ALA A 300 -6.85 36.84 5.61
C ALA A 300 -5.91 37.47 4.59
N SER A 301 -4.65 37.09 4.61
CA SER A 301 -3.62 37.66 3.72
C SER A 301 -3.40 36.82 2.44
N GLY A 302 -3.80 35.58 2.42
CA GLY A 302 -3.50 34.60 1.35
C GLY A 302 -2.04 34.13 1.36
N GLN A 303 -1.25 34.49 2.39
CA GLN A 303 0.16 34.10 2.48
C GLN A 303 0.31 32.60 2.74
N VAL A 304 1.11 31.93 1.91
CA VAL A 304 1.48 30.52 2.06
C VAL A 304 2.94 30.42 2.51
N THR A 305 3.20 29.53 3.47
CA THR A 305 4.55 29.30 4.02
C THR A 305 4.79 27.80 4.14
N ASN A 306 5.93 27.31 3.62
CA ASN A 306 6.43 25.98 3.93
C ASN A 306 7.05 26.01 5.33
N LEU A 307 6.56 25.19 6.25
CA LEU A 307 6.99 25.13 7.65
C LEU A 307 8.09 24.10 7.89
N THR A 308 8.30 23.15 6.97
CA THR A 308 9.26 22.04 7.11
C THR A 308 10.26 21.98 5.95
N GLU A 309 10.48 23.09 5.26
CA GLU A 309 11.42 23.17 4.14
C GLU A 309 12.81 22.66 4.52
N GLY A 310 13.34 21.73 3.71
CA GLY A 310 14.65 21.12 3.94
C GLY A 310 14.70 20.08 5.06
N ALA A 311 13.56 19.67 5.61
CA ALA A 311 13.50 18.57 6.56
C ALA A 311 14.00 17.25 5.95
N HIS A 312 14.63 16.40 6.79
CA HIS A 312 15.03 15.04 6.42
C HIS A 312 14.01 13.97 6.85
N SER A 313 12.75 14.39 6.99
CA SER A 313 11.58 13.55 7.25
C SER A 313 10.49 13.90 6.25
N THR A 314 9.52 13.00 6.09
CA THR A 314 8.34 13.24 5.26
C THR A 314 7.12 13.34 6.15
N VAL A 315 6.39 14.45 6.10
CA VAL A 315 5.11 14.61 6.79
C VAL A 315 4.07 13.75 6.08
N ARG A 316 3.38 12.89 6.84
CA ARG A 316 2.40 11.91 6.34
C ARG A 316 0.95 12.27 6.72
N ALA A 317 0.79 13.00 7.79
CA ALA A 317 -0.47 13.57 8.24
C ALA A 317 -0.19 14.76 9.16
N LEU A 318 -1.14 15.67 9.24
CA LEU A 318 -1.04 16.81 10.15
C LEU A 318 -2.40 17.14 10.80
N SER A 319 -2.35 17.75 11.96
CA SER A 319 -3.54 18.28 12.63
C SER A 319 -3.17 19.45 13.50
N PHE A 320 -4.08 20.41 13.70
CA PHE A 320 -3.84 21.47 14.68
C PHE A 320 -3.80 20.92 16.09
N SER A 321 -2.94 21.45 16.95
CA SER A 321 -3.04 21.24 18.40
C SER A 321 -4.40 21.71 18.91
N CYS A 322 -4.85 21.19 20.03
CA CYS A 322 -6.16 21.58 20.58
C CYS A 322 -6.28 23.07 20.91
N ALA A 323 -5.16 23.72 21.19
CA ALA A 323 -5.07 25.17 21.36
C ALA A 323 -5.02 25.97 20.04
N GLY A 324 -4.81 25.29 18.91
CA GLY A 324 -4.65 25.94 17.60
C GLY A 324 -3.34 26.71 17.42
N THR A 325 -2.36 26.54 18.32
CA THR A 325 -1.10 27.30 18.31
C THR A 325 0.06 26.57 17.62
N SER A 326 -0.12 25.30 17.35
CA SER A 326 0.86 24.44 16.68
C SER A 326 0.20 23.39 15.80
N LEU A 327 0.98 22.76 14.93
CA LEU A 327 0.62 21.55 14.18
C LEU A 327 1.23 20.34 14.88
N ILE A 328 0.44 19.30 15.02
CA ILE A 328 0.95 17.97 15.38
C ILE A 328 1.18 17.24 14.08
N LEU A 329 2.43 16.95 13.78
CA LEU A 329 2.86 16.24 12.58
C LEU A 329 2.99 14.74 12.88
N THR A 330 2.56 13.93 11.95
CA THR A 330 2.97 12.53 11.83
C THR A 330 3.96 12.44 10.70
N GLU A 331 5.18 12.02 10.98
CA GLU A 331 6.27 11.98 10.02
C GLU A 331 6.83 10.57 9.90
N LEU A 332 7.42 10.29 8.75
CA LEU A 332 8.36 9.19 8.56
C LEU A 332 9.77 9.78 8.49
N ALA A 333 10.67 9.32 9.38
CA ALA A 333 12.07 9.71 9.41
C ALA A 333 12.93 8.45 9.32
N GLN A 334 13.40 8.12 8.12
CA GLN A 334 14.04 6.85 7.79
C GLN A 334 13.15 5.66 8.23
N GLN A 335 13.59 4.86 9.22
CA GLN A 335 12.84 3.71 9.74
C GLN A 335 11.78 4.08 10.79
N ASN A 336 11.75 5.31 11.29
CA ASN A 336 10.94 5.70 12.43
C ASN A 336 9.66 6.44 12.03
N ALA A 337 8.55 6.03 12.62
CA ALA A 337 7.36 6.87 12.73
C ALA A 337 7.60 7.90 13.85
N VAL A 338 7.40 9.18 13.54
CA VAL A 338 7.64 10.29 14.47
C VAL A 338 6.35 11.10 14.62
N ILE A 339 6.02 11.45 15.86
CA ILE A 339 4.99 12.43 16.16
C ILE A 339 5.69 13.67 16.73
N ALA A 340 5.48 14.83 16.11
CA ALA A 340 6.15 16.06 16.47
C ALA A 340 5.16 17.23 16.63
N ASP A 341 5.49 18.18 17.52
CA ASP A 341 4.76 19.43 17.71
C ASP A 341 5.54 20.58 17.04
N LEU A 342 4.95 21.17 16.01
CA LEU A 342 5.52 22.27 15.24
C LEU A 342 4.77 23.58 15.53
N PRO A 343 5.38 24.58 16.20
CA PRO A 343 4.75 25.87 16.45
C PRO A 343 4.37 26.59 15.15
N LEU A 344 3.15 27.13 15.05
CA LEU A 344 2.73 27.93 13.89
C LEU A 344 3.54 29.23 13.71
N ALA A 345 4.13 29.74 14.78
CA ALA A 345 5.01 30.90 14.74
C ALA A 345 6.35 30.61 14.05
N GLY A 346 6.62 29.36 13.69
CA GLY A 346 7.89 28.88 13.15
C GLY A 346 8.80 28.31 14.24
N GLY A 347 9.88 27.68 13.82
CA GLY A 347 10.85 26.99 14.67
C GLY A 347 11.02 25.54 14.28
N GLN A 348 11.84 24.81 15.04
CA GLN A 348 12.03 23.38 14.81
C GLN A 348 10.91 22.55 15.46
N PRO A 349 10.44 21.49 14.81
CA PRO A 349 9.49 20.58 15.42
C PRO A 349 10.07 19.92 16.69
N ALA A 350 9.28 19.86 17.76
CA ALA A 350 9.64 19.15 18.97
C ALA A 350 9.11 17.72 18.90
N THR A 351 9.99 16.71 18.89
CA THR A 351 9.60 15.30 18.89
C THR A 351 8.85 14.96 20.19
N LEU A 352 7.60 14.55 20.05
CA LEU A 352 6.78 14.04 21.15
C LEU A 352 6.97 12.54 21.33
N TYR A 353 7.12 11.80 20.22
CA TYR A 353 7.29 10.35 20.22
C TYR A 353 8.01 9.88 18.94
N SER A 354 8.83 8.85 19.06
CA SER A 354 9.51 8.21 17.93
C SER A 354 9.61 6.71 18.18
N THR A 355 9.31 5.92 17.16
CA THR A 355 9.34 4.46 17.22
C THR A 355 9.65 3.86 15.85
N ASP A 356 10.26 2.68 15.84
CA ASP A 356 10.40 1.85 14.64
C ASP A 356 9.19 0.95 14.39
N GLN A 357 8.11 1.09 15.14
CA GLN A 357 6.85 0.42 14.90
C GLN A 357 5.99 1.21 13.93
N ARG A 358 5.10 0.52 13.23
CA ARG A 358 4.03 1.17 12.48
C ARG A 358 2.93 1.61 13.45
N LEU A 359 2.47 2.84 13.26
CA LEU A 359 1.33 3.42 13.95
C LEU A 359 0.17 3.64 12.98
N GLY A 360 -1.07 3.54 13.50
CA GLY A 360 -2.30 3.81 12.75
C GLY A 360 -3.07 2.58 12.31
N ALA A 361 -4.38 2.76 12.18
CA ALA A 361 -5.31 1.73 11.73
C ALA A 361 -5.34 1.64 10.20
N GLY A 362 -5.60 0.45 9.67
CA GLY A 362 -5.71 0.23 8.23
C GLY A 362 -4.41 0.50 7.45
N TRP A 363 -4.53 0.70 6.14
CA TRP A 363 -3.36 0.87 5.26
C TRP A 363 -2.81 2.31 5.25
N ALA A 364 -3.67 3.32 5.24
CA ALA A 364 -3.31 4.73 5.15
C ALA A 364 -3.98 5.61 6.22
N GLY A 365 -4.49 5.02 7.30
CA GLY A 365 -5.10 5.78 8.39
C GLY A 365 -4.08 6.65 9.14
N PRO A 366 -4.55 7.68 9.86
CA PRO A 366 -3.70 8.54 10.67
C PRO A 366 -3.00 7.72 11.76
N ALA A 367 -1.77 8.12 12.15
CA ALA A 367 -1.00 7.41 13.16
C ALA A 367 -1.73 7.31 14.51
N TYR A 368 -2.61 8.23 14.80
CA TYR A 368 -3.47 8.21 15.99
C TYR A 368 -4.71 9.08 15.80
N VAL A 369 -5.73 8.83 16.62
CA VAL A 369 -6.90 9.69 16.80
C VAL A 369 -6.87 10.34 18.17
N ARG A 370 -7.51 11.51 18.32
CA ARG A 370 -7.38 12.35 19.51
C ARG A 370 -8.73 12.92 19.96
N ALA A 371 -8.90 13.01 21.30
CA ALA A 371 -9.98 13.76 21.95
C ALA A 371 -9.39 14.97 22.68
N CYS A 372 -9.59 16.16 22.14
CA CYS A 372 -9.02 17.39 22.70
C CYS A 372 -9.53 17.68 24.13
N GLY A 373 -10.81 17.42 24.42
CA GLY A 373 -11.40 17.68 25.74
C GLY A 373 -10.77 16.87 26.88
N ALA A 374 -10.25 15.67 26.57
CA ALA A 374 -9.67 14.76 27.56
C ALA A 374 -8.14 14.64 27.47
N GLY A 375 -7.53 15.16 26.41
CA GLY A 375 -6.09 14.97 26.13
C GLY A 375 -5.70 13.51 25.80
N ILE A 376 -6.67 12.62 25.61
CA ILE A 376 -6.47 11.20 25.32
C ILE A 376 -6.30 11.00 23.80
N THR A 377 -5.45 10.05 23.45
CA THR A 377 -5.23 9.58 22.09
C THR A 377 -5.42 8.07 22.01
N ALA A 378 -5.71 7.55 20.82
CA ALA A 378 -5.72 6.13 20.54
C ALA A 378 -4.99 5.85 19.23
N THR A 379 -4.25 4.76 19.19
CA THR A 379 -3.50 4.30 18.01
C THR A 379 -3.64 2.79 17.85
N VAL A 380 -3.31 2.29 16.67
CA VAL A 380 -2.96 0.89 16.47
C VAL A 380 -1.46 0.84 16.31
N HIS A 381 -0.78 -0.07 17.03
CA HIS A 381 0.65 -0.28 16.88
C HIS A 381 0.95 -1.72 16.47
N GLN A 382 1.98 -1.92 15.66
CA GLN A 382 2.43 -3.22 15.19
C GLN A 382 3.88 -3.17 14.75
N SER A 383 4.52 -4.33 14.65
CA SER A 383 5.86 -4.51 14.08
C SER A 383 5.91 -5.73 13.18
N PHE A 384 7.03 -6.04 12.56
CA PHE A 384 7.18 -7.27 11.77
C PHE A 384 6.87 -8.56 12.55
N SER A 385 7.15 -8.58 13.86
CA SER A 385 6.96 -9.75 14.74
C SER A 385 5.75 -9.66 15.66
N SER A 386 5.18 -8.46 15.87
CA SER A 386 4.07 -8.21 16.78
C SER A 386 2.83 -7.77 16.00
N PRO A 387 1.71 -8.50 16.12
CA PRO A 387 0.48 -8.19 15.41
C PRO A 387 -0.15 -6.88 15.93
N PRO A 388 -1.11 -6.30 15.17
CA PRO A 388 -1.74 -5.04 15.54
C PRO A 388 -2.57 -5.16 16.82
N GLU A 389 -2.45 -4.16 17.71
CA GLU A 389 -3.31 -3.96 18.87
C GLU A 389 -3.67 -2.48 19.00
N ILE A 390 -4.86 -2.20 19.53
CA ILE A 390 -5.25 -0.84 19.87
C ILE A 390 -4.64 -0.46 21.20
N ALA A 391 -4.02 0.72 21.26
CA ALA A 391 -3.52 1.31 22.48
C ALA A 391 -4.10 2.70 22.71
N VAL A 392 -4.30 3.07 23.98
CA VAL A 392 -4.87 4.36 24.44
C VAL A 392 -4.00 5.00 25.48
N GLY A 393 -4.00 6.34 25.53
CA GLY A 393 -3.24 7.13 26.51
C GLY A 393 -2.84 8.48 25.95
N LEU A 394 -1.88 9.14 26.59
CA LEU A 394 -1.19 10.30 26.03
C LEU A 394 -0.24 9.83 24.93
N VAL A 395 0.08 10.70 23.99
CA VAL A 395 1.09 10.42 22.95
C VAL A 395 2.38 9.88 23.59
N GLY A 396 2.81 8.69 23.15
CA GLY A 396 4.00 8.00 23.66
C GLY A 396 3.88 7.37 25.05
N LYS A 397 2.73 7.49 25.71
CA LYS A 397 2.43 6.85 26.99
C LYS A 397 1.19 5.98 26.87
N TRP A 398 1.11 5.26 25.78
CA TRP A 398 0.01 4.34 25.49
C TRP A 398 0.13 3.04 26.27
N HIS A 399 -1.01 2.43 26.55
CA HIS A 399 -1.15 1.07 27.01
C HIS A 399 -2.19 0.34 26.16
N ASP A 400 -2.03 -0.95 25.99
CA ASP A 400 -2.91 -1.76 25.17
C ASP A 400 -4.33 -1.76 25.73
N LEU A 401 -5.29 -1.39 24.88
CA LEU A 401 -6.73 -1.49 25.15
C LEU A 401 -7.27 -2.85 24.68
N THR A 402 -6.63 -3.45 23.67
CA THR A 402 -6.99 -4.77 23.14
C THR A 402 -5.85 -5.75 23.34
N THR A 403 -6.21 -7.03 23.39
CA THR A 403 -5.27 -8.16 23.53
C THR A 403 -5.72 -9.34 22.68
N ILE A 404 -6.50 -9.07 21.64
CA ILE A 404 -7.11 -10.11 20.79
C ILE A 404 -6.04 -10.93 20.09
N ASN A 405 -4.98 -10.27 19.63
CA ASN A 405 -3.87 -10.92 18.95
C ASN A 405 -2.74 -11.39 19.90
N HIS A 406 -2.87 -11.23 21.20
CA HIS A 406 -1.86 -11.71 22.13
C HIS A 406 -1.56 -13.19 21.94
N GLY A 407 -0.26 -13.52 21.96
CA GLY A 407 0.23 -14.88 21.72
C GLY A 407 0.38 -15.26 20.25
N ILE A 408 -0.05 -14.39 19.32
CA ILE A 408 0.31 -14.51 17.91
C ILE A 408 1.67 -13.82 17.73
N THR A 409 2.65 -14.55 17.23
CA THR A 409 3.97 -14.02 16.91
C THR A 409 4.47 -14.63 15.61
N PHE A 410 5.28 -13.89 14.89
CA PHE A 410 6.05 -14.43 13.79
C PHE A 410 7.54 -14.28 14.10
N PRO A 411 8.29 -15.41 14.21
CA PRO A 411 9.69 -15.36 14.54
C PRO A 411 10.52 -14.91 13.32
N VAL A 412 10.75 -13.61 13.23
CA VAL A 412 11.58 -12.97 12.21
C VAL A 412 12.61 -12.08 12.89
N GLU A 413 13.83 -12.09 12.40
CA GLU A 413 14.83 -11.07 12.75
C GLU A 413 14.75 -9.97 11.69
N ALA A 414 14.27 -8.79 12.08
CA ALA A 414 14.21 -7.62 11.22
C ALA A 414 15.35 -6.65 11.54
N LYS A 415 16.11 -6.27 10.51
CA LYS A 415 17.21 -5.30 10.61
C LYS A 415 16.91 -4.10 9.74
N SER A 416 16.91 -2.89 10.31
CA SER A 416 17.02 -1.68 9.51
C SER A 416 18.45 -1.55 9.01
N LEU A 417 18.64 -1.53 7.70
CA LEU A 417 19.93 -1.29 7.05
C LEU A 417 19.95 0.13 6.50
N THR A 418 21.14 0.74 6.54
CA THR A 418 21.40 2.01 5.85
C THR A 418 22.67 1.85 5.03
N TRP A 419 22.64 2.29 3.79
CA TRP A 419 23.80 2.24 2.88
C TRP A 419 23.93 3.52 2.08
N THR A 420 25.14 3.83 1.64
CA THR A 420 25.39 4.98 0.77
C THR A 420 25.17 4.60 -0.68
N SER A 421 24.42 5.41 -1.40
CA SER A 421 24.26 5.33 -2.85
C SER A 421 24.28 6.74 -3.43
N ASP A 422 25.30 7.02 -4.25
CA ASP A 422 25.63 8.39 -4.67
C ASP A 422 25.79 9.30 -3.44
N GLN A 423 25.02 10.38 -3.34
CA GLN A 423 25.02 11.32 -2.20
C GLN A 423 23.99 10.97 -1.11
N TYR A 424 23.21 9.90 -1.26
CA TYR A 424 22.11 9.56 -0.36
C TYR A 424 22.46 8.46 0.62
N ALA A 425 21.93 8.56 1.83
CA ALA A 425 21.92 7.49 2.83
C ALA A 425 20.59 6.72 2.71
N VAL A 426 20.55 5.72 1.84
CA VAL A 426 19.35 4.94 1.55
C VAL A 426 19.05 3.97 2.70
N GLN A 427 17.79 3.81 3.05
CA GLN A 427 17.34 2.90 4.10
C GLN A 427 16.53 1.74 3.50
N GLY A 428 16.54 0.60 4.17
CA GLY A 428 15.68 -0.56 3.88
C GLY A 428 15.64 -1.54 5.03
N TRP A 429 14.76 -2.53 4.93
CA TRP A 429 14.60 -3.57 5.91
C TRP A 429 15.09 -4.91 5.39
N LEU A 430 15.95 -5.58 6.15
CA LEU A 430 16.33 -6.97 5.90
C LEU A 430 15.61 -7.87 6.91
N LEU A 431 14.78 -8.76 6.39
CA LEU A 431 14.03 -9.76 7.16
C LEU A 431 14.74 -11.11 7.01
N LEU A 432 15.13 -11.71 8.11
CA LEU A 432 15.81 -13.01 8.13
C LEU A 432 14.85 -14.07 8.70
N PRO A 433 14.76 -15.25 8.06
CA PRO A 433 13.96 -16.34 8.57
C PRO A 433 14.54 -16.88 9.88
N HIS A 434 13.70 -17.36 10.79
CA HIS A 434 14.15 -17.90 12.09
C HIS A 434 15.17 -19.04 11.96
N THR A 435 15.13 -19.80 10.90
CA THR A 435 16.06 -20.90 10.60
C THR A 435 17.46 -20.43 10.22
N ALA A 436 17.65 -19.13 9.99
CA ALA A 436 18.92 -18.54 9.58
C ALA A 436 19.93 -18.39 10.73
N THR A 437 19.51 -18.56 11.99
CA THR A 437 20.42 -18.46 13.13
C THR A 437 21.36 -19.66 13.12
N PRO A 438 22.67 -19.48 12.89
CA PRO A 438 23.60 -20.60 12.89
C PRO A 438 23.56 -21.29 14.25
N PRO A 439 23.64 -22.63 14.30
CA PRO A 439 23.68 -23.34 15.55
C PRO A 439 24.84 -22.80 16.37
N ARG A 440 24.60 -22.48 17.66
CA ARG A 440 25.65 -21.98 18.55
C ARG A 440 26.78 -22.99 18.55
N PRO A 441 28.04 -22.56 18.33
CA PRO A 441 29.16 -23.46 18.34
C PRO A 441 29.19 -24.18 19.69
N ASN A 442 29.30 -25.50 19.65
CA ASN A 442 29.45 -26.30 20.86
C ASN A 442 30.79 -25.98 21.58
N LEU A 443 30.97 -26.47 22.81
CA LEU A 443 32.18 -26.18 23.60
C LEU A 443 33.47 -26.54 22.86
N LEU A 444 33.50 -27.66 22.11
CA LEU A 444 34.69 -28.10 21.37
C LEU A 444 34.96 -27.13 20.19
N GLN A 445 33.95 -26.69 19.46
CA GLN A 445 34.09 -25.70 18.40
C GLN A 445 34.51 -24.32 18.92
N ARG A 446 34.07 -23.97 20.13
CA ARG A 446 34.44 -22.70 20.78
C ARG A 446 35.87 -22.66 21.30
N TYR A 447 36.37 -23.80 21.87
CA TYR A 447 37.67 -23.84 22.52
C TYR A 447 38.75 -24.47 21.63
N LEU A 448 38.38 -25.26 20.63
CA LEU A 448 39.31 -25.92 19.71
C LEU A 448 38.91 -25.72 18.24
N PRO A 449 38.73 -24.46 17.78
CA PRO A 449 38.21 -24.17 16.43
C PRO A 449 39.10 -24.71 15.31
N ARG A 450 40.39 -24.95 15.60
CA ARG A 450 41.33 -25.49 14.62
C ARG A 450 41.12 -26.99 14.34
N PHE A 451 40.53 -27.72 15.29
CA PHE A 451 40.24 -29.18 15.18
C PHE A 451 38.73 -29.43 14.91
N PHE A 452 37.90 -28.52 15.37
CA PHE A 452 36.44 -28.57 15.22
C PHE A 452 35.96 -27.22 14.65
N PRO A 453 36.15 -26.98 13.35
CA PRO A 453 35.71 -25.71 12.76
C PRO A 453 34.20 -25.55 12.98
N PRO A 454 33.74 -24.32 13.24
CA PRO A 454 32.33 -24.07 13.29
C PRO A 454 31.72 -24.46 11.93
N PRO A 455 30.47 -24.94 11.91
CA PRO A 455 29.82 -25.23 10.65
C PRO A 455 29.81 -23.97 9.79
N HIS A 456 30.12 -24.12 8.50
CA HIS A 456 29.99 -23.00 7.57
C HIS A 456 28.56 -22.46 7.65
N PRO A 457 28.36 -21.14 7.71
CA PRO A 457 27.03 -20.61 7.68
C PRO A 457 26.33 -21.09 6.40
N HIS A 458 25.12 -21.64 6.54
CA HIS A 458 24.29 -21.93 5.38
C HIS A 458 23.97 -20.60 4.70
N LEU A 459 24.37 -20.46 3.44
CA LEU A 459 24.02 -19.30 2.66
C LEU A 459 22.50 -19.29 2.39
N ILE A 460 21.87 -18.15 2.59
CA ILE A 460 20.42 -17.94 2.56
C ILE A 460 20.04 -17.31 1.23
N PRO A 461 19.16 -17.91 0.41
CA PRO A 461 18.60 -17.22 -0.75
C PRO A 461 17.87 -15.94 -0.31
N MET A 462 17.91 -14.89 -1.10
CA MET A 462 17.24 -13.63 -0.77
C MET A 462 16.33 -13.16 -1.90
N ILE A 463 15.15 -12.67 -1.53
CA ILE A 463 14.23 -12.00 -2.43
C ILE A 463 14.23 -10.50 -2.10
N THR A 464 14.56 -9.66 -3.07
CA THR A 464 14.37 -8.21 -2.97
C THR A 464 12.96 -7.88 -3.44
N MET A 465 12.17 -7.25 -2.58
CA MET A 465 10.79 -6.83 -2.86
C MET A 465 10.72 -5.31 -2.91
N VAL A 466 10.54 -4.76 -4.10
CA VAL A 466 10.43 -3.31 -4.33
C VAL A 466 8.96 -2.88 -4.20
N HIS A 467 8.72 -1.86 -3.40
CA HIS A 467 7.37 -1.32 -3.20
C HIS A 467 6.83 -0.57 -4.41
N GLY A 468 5.52 -0.38 -4.46
CA GLY A 468 4.81 0.47 -5.43
C GLY A 468 4.97 1.97 -5.13
N GLY A 469 4.29 2.80 -5.85
CA GLY A 469 4.35 4.25 -5.76
C GLY A 469 4.94 4.87 -7.04
N PRO A 470 6.11 5.52 -7.03
CA PRO A 470 7.29 5.40 -6.16
C PRO A 470 7.24 6.13 -4.82
N ALA A 471 6.41 7.15 -4.66
CA ALA A 471 6.31 7.94 -3.45
C ALA A 471 5.56 7.18 -2.34
N TRP A 472 6.24 6.21 -1.74
CA TRP A 472 5.82 5.34 -0.66
C TRP A 472 7.03 4.95 0.20
N ALA A 473 6.85 4.11 1.21
CA ALA A 473 7.95 3.48 1.94
C ALA A 473 7.51 2.16 2.59
N ASN A 474 8.42 1.19 2.62
CA ASN A 474 8.26 -0.01 3.43
C ASN A 474 8.37 0.35 4.91
N MET A 475 7.30 0.14 5.64
CA MET A 475 7.21 0.33 7.10
C MET A 475 6.97 -1.01 7.79
N PRO A 476 7.39 -1.17 9.05
CA PRO A 476 7.16 -2.40 9.79
C PRO A 476 5.66 -2.68 9.97
N ALA A 477 5.19 -3.73 9.33
CA ALA A 477 3.84 -4.27 9.53
C ALA A 477 3.95 -5.74 9.87
N PHE A 478 3.01 -6.27 10.66
CA PHE A 478 3.04 -7.67 11.06
C PHE A 478 3.06 -8.60 9.84
N ILE A 479 3.96 -9.59 9.90
CA ILE A 479 4.08 -10.57 8.83
C ILE A 479 3.01 -11.65 9.04
N GLY A 480 1.79 -11.29 8.66
CA GLY A 480 0.65 -12.19 8.56
C GLY A 480 0.74 -13.13 7.35
N PRO A 481 -0.34 -13.84 7.00
CA PRO A 481 -0.45 -14.57 5.74
C PRO A 481 -0.13 -13.65 4.56
N GLY A 482 0.55 -14.16 3.54
CA GLY A 482 0.94 -13.38 2.36
C GLY A 482 2.29 -13.77 1.78
N LEU A 483 2.68 -13.13 0.69
CA LEU A 483 3.88 -13.47 -0.08
C LEU A 483 5.17 -13.38 0.73
N THR A 484 5.37 -12.30 1.51
CA THR A 484 6.55 -12.14 2.39
C THR A 484 6.67 -13.29 3.38
N ARG A 485 5.53 -13.71 3.98
CA ARG A 485 5.49 -14.84 4.89
C ARG A 485 5.91 -16.13 4.20
N LYS A 486 5.41 -16.40 2.99
CA LYS A 486 5.75 -17.60 2.23
C LYS A 486 7.25 -17.68 1.92
N PHE A 487 7.89 -16.57 1.59
CA PHE A 487 9.33 -16.52 1.36
C PHE A 487 10.13 -16.83 2.63
N LEU A 488 9.76 -16.19 3.76
CA LEU A 488 10.43 -16.43 5.04
C LEU A 488 10.23 -17.88 5.55
N ASP A 489 9.01 -18.44 5.39
CA ASP A 489 8.71 -19.82 5.73
C ASP A 489 9.47 -20.82 4.83
N ALA A 490 9.77 -20.45 3.58
CA ALA A 490 10.63 -21.22 2.68
C ALA A 490 12.13 -21.10 3.01
N GLY A 491 12.49 -20.32 4.03
CA GLY A 491 13.86 -20.10 4.46
C GLY A 491 14.61 -19.04 3.65
N TYR A 492 13.92 -18.16 2.94
CA TYR A 492 14.51 -17.05 2.21
C TYR A 492 14.57 -15.79 3.06
N ALA A 493 15.63 -15.02 2.93
CA ALA A 493 15.67 -13.65 3.42
C ALA A 493 14.83 -12.75 2.49
N VAL A 494 14.29 -11.66 3.03
CA VAL A 494 13.57 -10.66 2.25
C VAL A 494 14.20 -9.29 2.49
N LEU A 495 14.63 -8.62 1.43
CA LEU A 495 15.10 -7.24 1.45
C LEU A 495 13.97 -6.33 0.95
N LEU A 496 13.58 -5.34 1.76
CA LEU A 496 12.57 -4.33 1.47
C LEU A 496 13.27 -2.97 1.38
N PRO A 497 13.81 -2.56 0.22
CA PRO A 497 14.50 -1.29 0.08
C PRO A 497 13.53 -0.12 0.01
N ASN A 498 13.97 1.07 0.44
CA ASN A 498 13.32 2.37 0.23
C ASN A 498 14.26 3.23 -0.64
N PRO A 499 14.32 3.00 -1.97
CA PRO A 499 15.21 3.74 -2.86
C PRO A 499 14.78 5.19 -2.97
N ARG A 500 15.64 6.05 -3.60
CA ARG A 500 15.23 7.43 -3.94
C ARG A 500 13.89 7.44 -4.67
N GLY A 501 13.06 8.42 -4.38
CA GLY A 501 11.64 8.45 -4.73
C GLY A 501 10.75 8.06 -3.56
N SER A 502 11.27 7.30 -2.58
CA SER A 502 10.52 6.89 -1.39
C SER A 502 10.37 8.04 -0.38
N TYR A 503 9.37 7.93 0.49
CA TYR A 503 9.21 8.77 1.67
C TYR A 503 10.21 8.41 2.78
N GLY A 504 10.39 9.34 3.73
CA GLY A 504 11.15 9.13 4.96
C GLY A 504 12.49 9.83 5.02
N GLN A 505 12.90 10.56 3.98
CA GLN A 505 14.16 11.31 3.94
C GLN A 505 14.00 12.74 3.42
N GLY A 506 12.78 13.23 3.44
CA GLY A 506 12.42 14.57 3.00
C GLY A 506 12.19 14.71 1.49
N GLU A 507 11.67 15.86 1.11
CA GLU A 507 11.20 16.13 -0.25
C GLU A 507 12.32 16.01 -1.30
N ALA A 508 13.55 16.40 -0.98
CA ALA A 508 14.69 16.30 -1.89
C ALA A 508 14.98 14.84 -2.31
N PHE A 509 14.85 13.89 -1.39
CA PHE A 509 15.03 12.46 -1.68
C PHE A 509 13.84 11.89 -2.46
N THR A 510 12.61 12.27 -2.09
CA THR A 510 11.40 11.83 -2.79
C THR A 510 11.39 12.31 -4.24
N ARG A 511 11.92 13.50 -4.53
CA ARG A 511 12.03 14.08 -5.88
C ARG A 511 13.21 13.55 -6.70
N ALA A 512 14.11 12.78 -6.11
CA ALA A 512 15.38 12.43 -6.74
C ALA A 512 15.27 11.44 -7.91
N ASN A 513 14.09 10.86 -8.15
CA ASN A 513 13.81 10.02 -9.32
C ASN A 513 13.04 10.74 -10.44
N ILE A 514 12.76 12.05 -10.31
CA ILE A 514 12.16 12.84 -11.39
C ILE A 514 13.07 12.81 -12.61
N GLN A 515 12.54 12.38 -13.76
CA GLN A 515 13.27 12.16 -15.02
C GLN A 515 14.47 11.20 -14.92
N ASP A 516 14.53 10.36 -13.86
CA ASP A 516 15.61 9.43 -13.57
C ASP A 516 15.12 8.01 -13.24
N PHE A 517 13.88 7.68 -13.58
CA PHE A 517 13.30 6.36 -13.35
C PHE A 517 14.16 5.25 -13.95
N GLY A 518 14.49 4.27 -13.12
CA GLY A 518 15.28 3.10 -13.47
C GLY A 518 16.79 3.28 -13.29
N TYR A 519 17.28 4.49 -13.08
CA TYR A 519 18.73 4.76 -12.99
C TYR A 519 19.22 4.87 -11.56
N GLY A 520 18.93 5.96 -10.90
CA GLY A 520 19.37 6.18 -9.51
C GLY A 520 18.71 5.23 -8.52
N ASP A 521 17.44 5.02 -8.69
CA ASP A 521 16.61 4.10 -7.86
C ASP A 521 17.06 2.63 -8.00
N LEU A 522 17.43 2.15 -9.22
CA LEU A 522 18.03 0.82 -9.37
C LEU A 522 19.39 0.72 -8.70
N ARG A 523 20.26 1.76 -8.81
CA ARG A 523 21.55 1.76 -8.10
C ARG A 523 21.35 1.65 -6.59
N ASP A 524 20.37 2.36 -6.04
CA ASP A 524 20.03 2.28 -4.61
C ASP A 524 19.66 0.86 -4.21
N ILE A 525 18.84 0.18 -5.03
CA ILE A 525 18.42 -1.21 -4.80
C ILE A 525 19.62 -2.17 -4.85
N LEU A 526 20.49 -2.04 -5.87
CA LEU A 526 21.67 -2.92 -6.01
C LEU A 526 22.65 -2.75 -4.85
N HIS A 527 22.93 -1.50 -4.42
CA HIS A 527 23.75 -1.25 -3.23
C HIS A 527 23.07 -1.78 -1.96
N GLY A 528 21.73 -1.81 -1.91
CA GLY A 528 20.97 -2.44 -0.83
C GLY A 528 21.14 -3.97 -0.79
N VAL A 529 21.21 -4.62 -1.96
CA VAL A 529 21.54 -6.05 -2.06
C VAL A 529 22.95 -6.30 -1.52
N ASP A 530 23.95 -5.50 -1.92
CA ASP A 530 25.31 -5.59 -1.39
C ASP A 530 25.36 -5.37 0.12
N ALA A 531 24.60 -4.40 0.65
CA ALA A 531 24.51 -4.16 2.09
C ALA A 531 23.90 -5.34 2.85
N ALA A 532 22.90 -6.02 2.27
CA ALA A 532 22.30 -7.22 2.85
C ALA A 532 23.28 -8.40 2.87
N GLU A 533 24.08 -8.59 1.82
CA GLU A 533 25.14 -9.61 1.76
C GLU A 533 26.23 -9.39 2.82
N HIS A 534 26.53 -8.13 3.15
CA HIS A 534 27.43 -7.80 4.24
C HIS A 534 26.81 -8.01 5.63
N ALA A 535 25.50 -7.82 5.77
CA ALA A 535 24.78 -7.88 7.04
C ALA A 535 24.37 -9.30 7.47
N ALA A 536 24.29 -10.25 6.51
CA ALA A 536 23.86 -11.63 6.75
C ALA A 536 24.50 -12.58 5.71
N PRO A 537 24.53 -13.91 5.96
CA PRO A 537 25.12 -14.89 5.05
C PRO A 537 24.17 -15.13 3.83
N ILE A 538 24.00 -14.15 3.00
CA ILE A 538 23.17 -14.23 1.79
C ILE A 538 23.92 -14.97 0.70
N ASP A 539 23.18 -15.76 -0.10
CA ASP A 539 23.71 -16.48 -1.25
C ASP A 539 23.61 -15.61 -2.51
N ASP A 540 24.74 -15.08 -2.95
CA ASP A 540 24.88 -14.22 -4.13
C ASP A 540 24.43 -14.86 -5.45
N LYS A 541 24.33 -16.21 -5.50
CA LYS A 541 23.86 -16.96 -6.65
C LYS A 541 22.35 -17.17 -6.67
N ARG A 542 21.68 -17.01 -5.53
CA ARG A 542 20.25 -17.22 -5.36
C ARG A 542 19.54 -15.94 -4.89
N LEU A 543 19.74 -14.88 -5.67
CA LEU A 543 19.06 -13.61 -5.50
C LEU A 543 17.84 -13.55 -6.42
N GLY A 544 16.67 -13.22 -5.86
CA GLY A 544 15.42 -12.97 -6.59
C GLY A 544 15.01 -11.52 -6.49
N LEU A 545 14.23 -11.07 -7.47
CA LEU A 545 13.65 -9.74 -7.50
C LEU A 545 12.15 -9.82 -7.74
N THR A 546 11.38 -9.07 -6.97
CA THR A 546 9.93 -8.93 -7.18
C THR A 546 9.45 -7.55 -6.76
N GLY A 547 8.28 -7.16 -7.25
CA GLY A 547 7.58 -5.96 -6.86
C GLY A 547 6.26 -5.84 -7.58
N TRP A 548 5.43 -4.91 -7.11
CA TRP A 548 4.10 -4.63 -7.67
C TRP A 548 4.02 -3.18 -8.11
N SER A 549 3.29 -2.87 -9.19
CA SER A 549 3.12 -1.50 -9.67
C SER A 549 4.47 -0.89 -10.11
N TYR A 550 4.88 0.25 -9.55
CA TYR A 550 6.23 0.76 -9.74
C TYR A 550 7.31 -0.28 -9.39
N GLY A 551 7.11 -1.12 -8.36
CA GLY A 551 8.01 -2.24 -8.07
C GLY A 551 8.02 -3.30 -9.16
N GLY A 552 6.89 -3.53 -9.85
CA GLY A 552 6.79 -4.39 -11.04
C GLY A 552 7.54 -3.79 -12.23
N TYR A 553 7.40 -2.48 -12.46
CA TYR A 553 8.22 -1.72 -13.40
C TYR A 553 9.72 -1.89 -13.10
N MET A 554 10.12 -1.64 -11.85
CA MET A 554 11.51 -1.77 -11.43
C MET A 554 12.04 -3.19 -11.62
N THR A 555 11.19 -4.20 -11.44
CA THR A 555 11.54 -5.61 -11.73
C THR A 555 11.79 -5.82 -13.22
N MET A 556 10.87 -5.39 -14.09
CA MET A 556 11.06 -5.44 -15.55
C MET A 556 12.28 -4.63 -16.00
N TRP A 557 12.49 -3.45 -15.42
CA TRP A 557 13.65 -2.62 -15.71
C TRP A 557 14.96 -3.29 -15.31
N ALA A 558 15.07 -3.76 -14.06
CA ALA A 558 16.30 -4.33 -13.54
C ALA A 558 16.80 -5.53 -14.35
N VAL A 559 15.89 -6.42 -14.80
CA VAL A 559 16.29 -7.58 -15.62
C VAL A 559 16.82 -7.19 -17.00
N THR A 560 16.53 -5.98 -17.49
CA THR A 560 17.11 -5.42 -18.71
C THR A 560 18.46 -4.74 -18.48
N GLN A 561 18.82 -4.41 -17.22
CA GLN A 561 20.02 -3.63 -16.89
C GLN A 561 21.10 -4.45 -16.18
N THR A 562 20.75 -5.57 -15.54
CA THR A 562 21.68 -6.39 -14.76
C THR A 562 21.32 -7.87 -14.77
N ASN A 563 22.34 -8.73 -14.66
CA ASN A 563 22.19 -10.17 -14.50
C ASN A 563 22.37 -10.62 -13.03
N ARG A 564 22.26 -9.68 -12.06
CA ARG A 564 22.45 -9.96 -10.64
C ARG A 564 21.43 -10.94 -10.08
N PHE A 565 20.20 -10.94 -10.62
CA PHE A 565 19.10 -11.74 -10.14
C PHE A 565 18.95 -13.06 -10.91
N ALA A 566 18.80 -14.16 -10.18
CA ALA A 566 18.65 -15.50 -10.72
C ALA A 566 17.26 -15.75 -11.31
N ALA A 567 16.24 -15.06 -10.79
CA ALA A 567 14.86 -15.08 -11.25
C ALA A 567 14.15 -13.80 -10.83
N ALA A 568 13.06 -13.47 -11.52
CA ALA A 568 12.24 -12.30 -11.23
C ALA A 568 10.74 -12.62 -11.32
N VAL A 569 9.93 -11.86 -10.55
CA VAL A 569 8.46 -11.89 -10.61
C VAL A 569 7.97 -10.44 -10.67
N ALA A 570 7.48 -10.00 -11.82
CA ALA A 570 6.96 -8.65 -12.04
C ALA A 570 5.43 -8.64 -11.91
N GLY A 571 4.91 -8.01 -10.87
CA GLY A 571 3.47 -7.85 -10.65
C GLY A 571 2.99 -6.49 -11.12
N ALA A 572 1.96 -6.44 -11.97
CA ALA A 572 1.36 -5.20 -12.50
C ALA A 572 2.44 -4.18 -12.94
N GLY A 573 3.43 -4.65 -13.72
CA GLY A 573 4.58 -3.85 -14.16
C GLY A 573 4.27 -2.99 -15.38
N ILE A 574 5.22 -2.10 -15.69
CA ILE A 574 5.15 -1.21 -16.85
C ILE A 574 6.37 -1.52 -17.75
N SER A 575 6.10 -2.01 -18.95
CA SER A 575 7.14 -2.35 -19.94
C SER A 575 7.55 -1.15 -20.78
N ASN A 576 6.61 -0.26 -21.07
CA ASN A 576 6.78 0.81 -22.06
C ASN A 576 6.03 2.08 -21.62
N TRP A 577 6.75 3.02 -21.06
CA TRP A 577 6.19 4.29 -20.62
C TRP A 577 5.50 5.09 -21.73
N GLN A 578 5.89 4.88 -23.00
CA GLN A 578 5.28 5.60 -24.12
C GLN A 578 3.86 5.12 -24.40
N SER A 579 3.64 3.80 -24.54
CA SER A 579 2.30 3.24 -24.74
C SER A 579 1.45 3.34 -23.46
N TYR A 580 2.07 3.12 -22.30
CA TYR A 580 1.43 3.25 -21.00
C TYR A 580 0.73 4.61 -20.82
N TYR A 581 1.31 5.71 -21.32
CA TYR A 581 0.71 7.04 -21.22
C TYR A 581 -0.73 7.11 -21.78
N GLY A 582 -0.99 6.38 -22.85
CA GLY A 582 -2.31 6.34 -23.49
C GLY A 582 -3.21 5.18 -23.05
N GLU A 583 -2.68 4.21 -22.29
CA GLU A 583 -3.40 3.00 -21.91
C GLU A 583 -3.95 3.05 -20.49
N ASN A 584 -3.30 3.79 -19.59
CA ASN A 584 -3.70 3.87 -18.18
C ASN A 584 -4.81 4.90 -17.93
N GLY A 585 -5.57 4.72 -16.86
CA GLY A 585 -6.65 5.61 -16.43
C GLY A 585 -6.19 6.83 -15.63
N ILE A 586 -4.87 6.97 -15.35
CA ILE A 586 -4.32 7.97 -14.44
C ILE A 586 -3.15 8.75 -15.07
N SER A 587 -3.14 8.96 -16.37
CA SER A 587 -2.00 9.51 -17.11
C SER A 587 -1.48 10.87 -16.62
N ALA A 588 -2.29 11.64 -15.90
CA ALA A 588 -1.91 12.94 -15.36
C ALA A 588 -0.73 12.86 -14.36
N TRP A 589 -0.53 11.73 -13.64
CA TRP A 589 0.57 11.55 -12.70
C TRP A 589 1.95 11.52 -13.38
N MET A 590 2.00 11.20 -14.66
CA MET A 590 3.26 11.02 -15.38
C MET A 590 3.96 12.36 -15.62
N ILE A 591 3.22 13.44 -15.83
CA ILE A 591 3.80 14.76 -16.08
C ILE A 591 4.66 15.26 -14.91
N PRO A 592 4.25 15.14 -13.63
CA PRO A 592 5.09 15.41 -12.47
C PRO A 592 6.46 14.75 -12.51
N TYR A 593 6.53 13.50 -12.96
CA TYR A 593 7.75 12.71 -12.95
C TYR A 593 8.57 12.81 -14.24
N PHE A 594 7.93 12.91 -15.41
CA PHE A 594 8.63 12.97 -16.71
C PHE A 594 8.85 14.41 -17.22
N GLY A 595 8.22 15.40 -16.61
CA GLY A 595 8.37 16.81 -16.92
C GLY A 595 7.61 17.32 -18.14
N ALA A 596 7.03 16.43 -18.95
CA ALA A 596 6.26 16.74 -20.15
C ALA A 596 5.34 15.57 -20.51
N SER A 597 4.34 15.78 -21.35
CA SER A 597 3.56 14.68 -21.94
C SER A 597 4.42 13.87 -22.91
N VAL A 598 4.02 12.62 -23.18
CA VAL A 598 4.70 11.76 -24.16
C VAL A 598 4.72 12.37 -25.57
N TYR A 599 3.72 13.15 -25.91
CA TYR A 599 3.60 13.83 -27.22
C TYR A 599 4.58 15.01 -27.36
N GLN A 600 4.94 15.65 -26.25
CA GLN A 600 5.90 16.76 -26.22
C GLN A 600 7.35 16.27 -26.14
N ASN A 601 7.62 15.22 -25.36
CA ASN A 601 8.97 14.67 -25.19
C ASN A 601 8.94 13.13 -25.08
N PRO A 602 8.77 12.39 -26.18
CA PRO A 602 8.75 10.93 -26.15
C PRO A 602 10.08 10.31 -25.68
N ALA A 603 11.19 11.00 -25.86
CA ALA A 603 12.51 10.47 -25.53
C ALA A 603 12.71 10.26 -24.02
N VAL A 604 12.16 11.13 -23.17
CA VAL A 604 12.26 10.96 -21.71
C VAL A 604 11.54 9.70 -21.22
N TYR A 605 10.48 9.31 -21.93
CA TYR A 605 9.74 8.08 -21.66
C TYR A 605 10.49 6.84 -22.16
N ALA A 606 10.96 6.88 -23.41
CA ALA A 606 11.68 5.77 -24.05
C ALA A 606 12.93 5.35 -23.28
N LYS A 607 13.71 6.33 -22.77
CA LYS A 607 14.96 6.03 -22.05
C LYS A 607 14.74 5.22 -20.76
N SER A 608 13.56 5.31 -20.15
CA SER A 608 13.19 4.60 -18.92
C SER A 608 12.27 3.39 -19.18
N SER A 609 11.97 3.07 -20.45
CA SER A 609 11.10 1.95 -20.83
C SER A 609 11.89 0.63 -20.91
N PRO A 610 11.54 -0.38 -20.10
CA PRO A 610 12.18 -1.71 -20.15
C PRO A 610 12.24 -2.32 -21.55
N ILE A 611 11.17 -2.19 -22.34
CA ILE A 611 11.09 -2.74 -23.69
C ILE A 611 12.18 -2.21 -24.64
N THR A 612 12.69 -1.00 -24.39
CA THR A 612 13.79 -0.42 -25.19
C THR A 612 15.08 -1.24 -25.08
N PHE A 613 15.26 -1.93 -23.95
CA PHE A 613 16.47 -2.70 -23.61
C PHE A 613 16.20 -4.20 -23.52
N ILE A 614 15.08 -4.68 -24.03
CA ILE A 614 14.57 -6.04 -23.84
C ILE A 614 15.54 -7.13 -24.31
N THR A 615 16.37 -6.85 -25.33
CA THR A 615 17.38 -7.79 -25.84
C THR A 615 18.51 -8.08 -24.87
N HIS A 616 18.63 -7.34 -23.76
CA HIS A 616 19.63 -7.58 -22.73
C HIS A 616 19.15 -8.57 -21.65
N VAL A 617 17.89 -8.97 -21.67
CA VAL A 617 17.33 -9.85 -20.63
C VAL A 617 17.85 -11.27 -20.76
N HIS A 618 18.34 -11.81 -19.63
CA HIS A 618 18.72 -13.21 -19.47
C HIS A 618 18.04 -13.87 -18.29
N THR A 619 17.43 -13.08 -17.42
CA THR A 619 16.79 -13.53 -16.16
C THR A 619 15.41 -14.12 -16.46
N PRO A 620 15.15 -15.37 -16.05
CA PRO A 620 13.79 -15.93 -16.09
C PRO A 620 12.81 -15.06 -15.34
N THR A 621 11.71 -14.64 -16.00
CA THR A 621 10.77 -13.68 -15.43
C THR A 621 9.33 -14.21 -15.52
N LEU A 622 8.59 -14.13 -14.41
CA LEU A 622 7.15 -14.37 -14.31
C LEU A 622 6.47 -13.00 -14.26
N GLU A 623 5.49 -12.78 -15.13
CA GLU A 623 4.69 -11.56 -15.20
C GLU A 623 3.25 -11.83 -14.76
N VAL A 624 2.69 -10.95 -13.92
CA VAL A 624 1.36 -11.11 -13.33
C VAL A 624 0.61 -9.79 -13.35
N VAL A 625 -0.69 -9.82 -13.72
CA VAL A 625 -1.53 -8.61 -13.73
C VAL A 625 -3.00 -8.95 -13.56
N GLY A 626 -3.80 -8.00 -13.06
CA GLY A 626 -5.27 -8.05 -13.10
C GLY A 626 -5.78 -7.74 -14.51
N GLU A 627 -6.80 -8.47 -14.99
CA GLU A 627 -7.40 -8.26 -16.31
C GLU A 627 -7.92 -6.82 -16.51
N ARG A 628 -8.43 -6.23 -15.42
CA ARG A 628 -9.10 -4.91 -15.42
C ARG A 628 -8.30 -3.86 -14.67
N ASP A 629 -6.99 -4.03 -14.61
CA ASP A 629 -6.07 -3.06 -14.03
C ASP A 629 -6.05 -1.80 -14.91
N ILE A 630 -6.43 -0.66 -14.33
CA ILE A 630 -6.43 0.65 -15.02
C ILE A 630 -5.21 1.50 -14.64
N GLU A 631 -4.48 1.14 -13.59
CA GLU A 631 -3.21 1.78 -13.25
C GLU A 631 -2.07 1.23 -14.09
N CYS A 632 -1.90 -0.10 -14.09
CA CYS A 632 -0.89 -0.80 -14.89
C CYS A 632 -1.58 -1.79 -15.82
N PRO A 633 -2.11 -1.33 -16.95
CA PRO A 633 -2.97 -2.14 -17.82
C PRO A 633 -2.29 -3.41 -18.32
N ALA A 634 -3.09 -4.50 -18.44
CA ALA A 634 -2.61 -5.81 -18.86
C ALA A 634 -1.80 -5.81 -20.17
N PRO A 635 -2.04 -4.94 -21.19
CA PRO A 635 -1.17 -4.80 -22.34
C PRO A 635 0.31 -4.60 -22.02
N GLN A 636 0.66 -3.90 -20.94
CA GLN A 636 2.04 -3.69 -20.52
C GLN A 636 2.73 -5.02 -20.13
N THR A 637 2.03 -5.87 -19.42
CA THR A 637 2.47 -7.24 -19.09
C THR A 637 2.59 -8.10 -20.35
N LEU A 638 1.61 -8.04 -21.26
CA LEU A 638 1.61 -8.81 -22.51
C LEU A 638 2.76 -8.41 -23.43
N GLU A 639 3.06 -7.12 -23.58
CA GLU A 639 4.17 -6.62 -24.40
C GLU A 639 5.51 -7.20 -23.91
N PHE A 640 5.77 -7.17 -22.61
CA PHE A 640 7.00 -7.70 -22.02
C PHE A 640 7.09 -9.21 -22.18
N TRP A 641 6.02 -9.94 -21.86
CA TRP A 641 5.95 -11.40 -21.98
C TRP A 641 6.14 -11.88 -23.43
N HIS A 642 5.51 -11.23 -24.41
CA HIS A 642 5.70 -11.54 -25.81
C HIS A 642 7.16 -11.38 -26.25
N ALA A 643 7.78 -10.27 -25.87
CA ALA A 643 9.17 -10.00 -26.22
C ALA A 643 10.13 -11.03 -25.61
N LEU A 644 9.94 -11.44 -24.34
CA LEU A 644 10.73 -12.48 -23.71
C LEU A 644 10.52 -13.84 -24.39
N THR A 645 9.29 -14.15 -24.79
CA THR A 645 8.94 -15.38 -25.50
C THR A 645 9.65 -15.45 -26.84
N ASP A 646 9.62 -14.36 -27.63
CA ASP A 646 10.28 -14.27 -28.95
C ASP A 646 11.81 -14.38 -28.83
N LEU A 647 12.38 -13.87 -27.75
CA LEU A 647 13.81 -13.98 -27.45
C LEU A 647 14.21 -15.34 -26.87
N GLY A 648 13.27 -16.24 -26.61
CA GLY A 648 13.51 -17.55 -26.01
C GLY A 648 13.93 -17.49 -24.53
N ILE A 649 13.66 -16.39 -23.84
CA ILE A 649 13.92 -16.26 -22.40
C ILE A 649 12.81 -16.99 -21.66
N PRO A 650 13.12 -17.82 -20.64
CA PRO A 650 12.10 -18.49 -19.84
C PRO A 650 11.17 -17.47 -19.18
N THR A 651 9.89 -17.53 -19.54
CA THR A 651 8.88 -16.61 -19.06
C THR A 651 7.54 -17.30 -18.87
N GLN A 652 6.67 -16.70 -18.07
CA GLN A 652 5.27 -17.07 -17.89
C GLN A 652 4.45 -15.81 -17.62
N GLY A 653 3.41 -15.56 -18.42
CA GLY A 653 2.45 -14.49 -18.21
C GLY A 653 1.18 -15.02 -17.55
N VAL A 654 0.66 -14.31 -16.53
CA VAL A 654 -0.58 -14.67 -15.81
C VAL A 654 -1.49 -13.45 -15.72
N ILE A 655 -2.72 -13.57 -16.21
CA ILE A 655 -3.75 -12.54 -16.12
C ILE A 655 -4.89 -13.06 -15.26
N TYR A 656 -5.25 -12.34 -14.20
CA TYR A 656 -6.33 -12.72 -13.28
C TYR A 656 -7.65 -12.09 -13.67
N PRO A 657 -8.66 -12.90 -14.07
CA PRO A 657 -9.93 -12.40 -14.57
C PRO A 657 -10.73 -11.59 -13.54
N GLY A 658 -11.14 -10.38 -13.95
CA GLY A 658 -11.96 -9.48 -13.15
C GLY A 658 -11.24 -8.77 -12.02
N GLU A 659 -9.91 -8.96 -11.86
CA GLU A 659 -9.09 -8.23 -10.89
C GLU A 659 -8.66 -6.87 -11.45
N GLY A 660 -8.56 -5.87 -10.55
CA GLY A 660 -7.97 -4.57 -10.82
C GLY A 660 -6.50 -4.51 -10.46
N HIS A 661 -6.01 -3.29 -10.14
CA HIS A 661 -4.64 -3.10 -9.68
C HIS A 661 -4.37 -3.77 -8.32
N GLY A 662 -5.35 -3.77 -7.42
CA GLY A 662 -5.37 -4.61 -6.23
C GLY A 662 -6.11 -5.92 -6.52
N MET A 663 -5.53 -7.06 -6.15
CA MET A 663 -6.22 -8.34 -6.18
C MET A 663 -7.12 -8.49 -4.95
N HIS A 664 -8.35 -8.96 -5.15
CA HIS A 664 -9.36 -9.07 -4.09
C HIS A 664 -9.88 -10.49 -3.88
N LYS A 665 -9.84 -11.34 -4.92
CA LYS A 665 -10.32 -12.72 -4.80
C LYS A 665 -9.28 -13.57 -4.09
N PRO A 666 -9.63 -14.22 -2.97
CA PRO A 666 -8.69 -15.01 -2.18
C PRO A 666 -7.96 -16.09 -2.99
N GLU A 667 -8.67 -16.74 -3.90
CA GLU A 667 -8.11 -17.78 -4.77
C GLU A 667 -7.06 -17.24 -5.75
N HIS A 668 -7.22 -16.00 -6.23
CA HIS A 668 -6.24 -15.35 -7.12
C HIS A 668 -4.99 -14.90 -6.34
N ILE A 669 -5.19 -14.35 -5.14
CA ILE A 669 -4.10 -13.96 -4.24
C ILE A 669 -3.26 -15.19 -3.90
N GLU A 670 -3.90 -16.28 -3.48
CA GLU A 670 -3.22 -17.53 -3.13
C GLU A 670 -2.47 -18.15 -4.33
N ASP A 671 -3.08 -18.14 -5.51
CA ASP A 671 -2.44 -18.66 -6.74
C ASP A 671 -1.21 -17.82 -7.11
N PHE A 672 -1.31 -16.47 -7.07
CA PHE A 672 -0.18 -15.57 -7.29
C PHE A 672 0.99 -15.84 -6.34
N GLU A 673 0.70 -15.96 -5.05
CA GLU A 673 1.72 -16.22 -4.02
C GLU A 673 2.40 -17.58 -4.22
N ASN A 674 1.61 -18.62 -4.52
CA ASN A 674 2.12 -19.97 -4.74
C ASN A 674 2.96 -20.04 -6.03
N ARG A 675 2.52 -19.40 -7.13
CA ARG A 675 3.30 -19.30 -8.38
C ARG A 675 4.61 -18.57 -8.17
N SER A 676 4.59 -17.45 -7.44
CA SER A 676 5.77 -16.66 -7.15
C SER A 676 6.81 -17.48 -6.38
N LEU A 677 6.41 -18.16 -5.31
CA LEU A 677 7.29 -19.04 -4.55
C LEU A 677 7.83 -20.19 -5.42
N ALA A 678 6.97 -20.88 -6.18
CA ALA A 678 7.36 -21.98 -7.05
C ALA A 678 8.33 -21.54 -8.16
N TRP A 679 8.16 -20.31 -8.69
CA TRP A 679 9.06 -19.71 -9.68
C TRP A 679 10.49 -19.55 -9.13
N PHE A 680 10.64 -18.93 -7.96
CA PHE A 680 11.95 -18.79 -7.32
C PHE A 680 12.55 -20.14 -6.93
N GLN A 681 11.78 -21.06 -6.37
CA GLN A 681 12.25 -22.42 -6.04
C GLN A 681 12.83 -23.14 -7.28
N ARG A 682 12.14 -23.10 -8.40
CA ARG A 682 12.57 -23.71 -9.67
C ARG A 682 13.92 -23.17 -10.14
N TRP A 683 14.07 -21.85 -10.13
CA TRP A 683 15.27 -21.22 -10.72
C TRP A 683 16.45 -21.15 -9.75
N PHE A 684 16.21 -21.18 -8.45
CA PHE A 684 17.27 -21.28 -7.44
C PHE A 684 17.83 -22.70 -7.35
N ALA A 685 17.04 -23.75 -7.54
CA ALA A 685 17.51 -25.13 -7.56
C ALA A 685 18.58 -25.41 -8.63
N ASN A 686 18.57 -24.68 -9.73
CA ASN A 686 19.51 -24.83 -10.83
C ASN A 686 20.84 -24.08 -10.63
N ARG A 687 21.02 -23.41 -9.48
CA ARG A 687 22.19 -22.58 -9.18
C ARG A 687 22.95 -23.00 -7.90
N THR A 688 22.66 -24.19 -7.38
CA THR A 688 23.34 -24.77 -6.20
C THR A 688 24.71 -25.35 -6.56
#